data_15538b07c48f5306bf78a8bab27eb31a
#
_entry.id   15538b07c48f5306bf78a8bab27eb31a
#
_cell.length_a   1.000
_cell.length_b   1.000
_cell.length_c   1.000
_cell.angle_alpha   90.00
_cell.angle_beta   90.00
_cell.angle_gamma   90.00
#
_symmetry.space_group_name_H-M   'P 1'
#
loop_
_entity.id
_entity.type
_entity.pdbx_description
1 polymer ?
#
loop_
_entity_poly.entity_id
_entity_poly.type
_entity_poly.pdbx_seq_one_letter_code
_entity_poly.pdbx_strand_id
1 'polypeptide(L)'
;MSEKKKPSPPPQPPPPTEDEIKFGDELAVLPIRNAVLFPGAVAPFDVGREKSVALVEDVHNLSTPVIAIFAQRDPATDDPGADDLYPVGCAARVLKALKHSSGNYSLILQGLTRIRLDSVTQTSPFLRAKVTRVETPATEDVEAEALAMSLRDVAKQVIQLMPELPREAGSLIDSIQAPGALADLVAANLDAPVEEKAQLIETVEVKERIRKVLRLLTRQLEILKMRERINSQIKEEMGKNQREYVLRQQLKAIKEELGEDDGDQGDLDGLEERVAKANLPNEADSVAKKQLKRLRSMQVGSAEYTVVRTYLDWILDLPWSNQTDDNMDIAEVRRVLDEDHYGLEKVKKRIVEYLAVRKLKKDKKGPILCLLGPPGVGKTSLGKSIARALGRKFVRVSLGGVHDEAAIRGHRRTYVGALPGQIIQGMKKSGTINPVFMMDEVDKIGHDFRGDPSAALLEVLDPEQNNTFADHYLEIPYDLSSVMFVATANIADPIPPPLRDRMEILEIPGYTRREKLAIARQHLIPKQLEEHGLKPEQLTITDEAVEELIEHYTREAGVRSLERTVASVIRGVAVKVAEGDLTPRTIKNEEDLREFLGAIKFTSEVAERTEETGVATGLAWTSVGGEILFIECTRMFGTGKLQLTGQLGEVMKESAHAALSYVRTNAEKYGIPKDFLEKSDVHIHIPAGGMPKDGPSAGITMFTALVSLLTGIRIRHDVAMTGEISLRGRVLPIGGLKEKTLAAHRAGIKRVLVPERNKADLDEVPKEVRDELEFVFVHKLDEVLEAALERMPQPSQAYLDEVAKKEASPQPSTN
;
A
#
# COMPACT_ATOMS: atom_id res chain seq x y z
N MET A 1 33.24 41.19 20.89
CA MET A 1 32.27 40.86 21.96
C MET A 1 32.22 39.35 22.08
N SER A 2 32.66 38.88 23.27
CA SER A 2 32.91 37.47 23.55
C SER A 2 31.61 36.67 23.67
N GLU A 3 31.47 35.62 22.84
CA GLU A 3 30.43 34.62 23.00
C GLU A 3 30.61 33.81 24.29
N LYS A 4 29.64 33.92 25.19
CA LYS A 4 29.54 33.05 26.37
C LYS A 4 29.23 31.62 25.96
N LYS A 5 30.20 30.71 26.09
CA LYS A 5 30.00 29.26 26.05
C LYS A 5 28.93 28.86 27.07
N LYS A 6 27.87 28.20 26.64
CA LYS A 6 26.93 27.49 27.53
C LYS A 6 27.67 26.38 28.29
N PRO A 7 27.41 26.18 29.59
CA PRO A 7 28.06 25.13 30.35
C PRO A 7 27.65 23.74 29.83
N SER A 8 28.64 22.85 29.75
CA SER A 8 28.46 21.44 29.38
C SER A 8 27.52 20.74 30.39
N PRO A 9 26.67 19.81 29.97
CA PRO A 9 25.85 19.02 30.88
C PRO A 9 26.77 18.22 31.82
N PRO A 10 26.35 18.00 33.09
CA PRO A 10 27.14 17.22 34.05
C PRO A 10 27.32 15.77 33.57
N PRO A 11 28.49 15.15 33.91
CA PRO A 11 28.72 13.75 33.57
C PRO A 11 27.66 12.84 34.21
N GLN A 12 27.15 11.89 33.44
CA GLN A 12 26.19 10.90 33.95
C GLN A 12 26.87 10.06 35.04
N PRO A 13 26.18 9.79 36.16
CA PRO A 13 26.71 8.91 37.20
C PRO A 13 26.89 7.48 36.64
N PRO A 14 27.93 6.74 37.10
CA PRO A 14 28.14 5.35 36.69
C PRO A 14 26.92 4.49 37.07
N PRO A 15 26.68 3.40 36.34
CA PRO A 15 25.58 2.50 36.65
C PRO A 15 25.71 1.97 38.09
N PRO A 16 24.60 1.91 38.85
CA PRO A 16 24.64 1.46 40.22
C PRO A 16 25.11 0.00 40.29
N THR A 17 26.00 -0.30 41.27
CA THR A 17 26.41 -1.65 41.57
C THR A 17 25.27 -2.45 42.18
N GLU A 18 25.24 -3.79 42.01
CA GLU A 18 24.13 -4.67 42.43
C GLU A 18 23.75 -4.53 43.92
N ASP A 19 24.67 -4.15 44.80
CA ASP A 19 24.46 -3.93 46.24
C ASP A 19 23.69 -2.64 46.57
N GLU A 20 23.54 -1.71 45.69
CA GLU A 20 22.83 -0.44 45.94
C GLU A 20 21.33 -0.48 45.65
N ILE A 21 20.80 -1.60 45.10
CA ILE A 21 19.41 -1.70 44.67
C ILE A 21 18.56 -2.41 45.74
N LYS A 22 18.30 -1.74 46.86
CA LYS A 22 17.36 -2.23 47.91
C LYS A 22 16.03 -1.53 47.75
N PHE A 23 15.02 -2.24 47.30
CA PHE A 23 13.61 -1.82 47.36
C PHE A 23 12.74 -2.99 47.81
N GLY A 24 11.57 -2.68 48.40
CA GLY A 24 10.63 -3.72 48.90
C GLY A 24 9.88 -4.38 47.75
N ASP A 25 9.21 -5.47 48.03
CA ASP A 25 8.40 -6.25 47.08
C ASP A 25 7.15 -5.50 46.61
N GLU A 26 6.82 -4.35 47.22
CA GLU A 26 5.67 -3.51 46.86
C GLU A 26 6.14 -2.09 46.49
N LEU A 27 5.82 -1.68 45.30
CA LEU A 27 6.20 -0.36 44.76
C LEU A 27 4.98 0.43 44.30
N ALA A 28 5.11 1.75 44.36
CA ALA A 28 4.18 2.66 43.68
C ALA A 28 4.39 2.58 42.15
N VAL A 29 3.31 2.42 41.39
CA VAL A 29 3.35 2.21 39.94
C VAL A 29 3.00 3.48 39.21
N LEU A 30 3.91 3.94 38.38
CA LEU A 30 3.68 5.03 37.43
C LEU A 30 3.49 4.47 36.02
N PRO A 31 2.26 4.48 35.45
CA PRO A 31 1.99 4.13 34.08
C PRO A 31 2.49 5.22 33.14
N ILE A 32 3.29 4.85 32.13
CA ILE A 32 3.80 5.79 31.12
C ILE A 32 3.21 5.52 29.74
N ARG A 33 2.95 6.61 29.00
CA ARG A 33 2.44 6.58 27.61
C ARG A 33 3.60 6.69 26.63
N ASN A 34 3.51 5.97 25.54
CA ASN A 34 4.41 6.09 24.38
C ASN A 34 5.91 5.96 24.67
N ALA A 35 6.28 5.35 25.78
CA ALA A 35 7.67 5.14 26.15
C ALA A 35 7.86 3.87 26.97
N VAL A 36 9.10 3.36 26.96
CA VAL A 36 9.55 2.25 27.81
C VAL A 36 10.86 2.66 28.46
N LEU A 37 10.96 2.53 29.80
CA LEU A 37 12.19 2.82 30.53
C LEU A 37 13.02 1.54 30.69
N PHE A 38 14.26 1.57 30.25
CA PHE A 38 15.21 0.45 30.36
C PHE A 38 16.16 0.61 31.56
N PRO A 39 16.67 -0.49 32.11
CA PRO A 39 17.72 -0.45 33.10
C PRO A 39 18.95 0.35 32.63
N GLY A 40 19.51 1.18 33.53
CA GLY A 40 20.63 2.07 33.20
C GLY A 40 20.29 3.34 32.45
N ALA A 41 19.11 3.43 31.83
CA ALA A 41 18.69 4.62 31.10
C ALA A 41 18.24 5.75 32.04
N VAL A 42 18.54 6.98 31.67
CA VAL A 42 18.04 8.19 32.34
C VAL A 42 17.16 8.95 31.35
N ALA A 43 15.90 9.17 31.73
CA ALA A 43 14.96 9.83 30.86
C ALA A 43 14.03 10.79 31.61
N PRO A 44 13.62 11.91 30.98
CA PRO A 44 12.63 12.82 31.51
C PRO A 44 11.22 12.31 31.19
N PHE A 45 10.30 12.47 32.15
CA PHE A 45 8.88 12.15 32.00
C PHE A 45 8.01 13.25 32.57
N ASP A 46 7.01 13.67 31.80
CA ASP A 46 6.02 14.63 32.28
C ASP A 46 4.82 13.90 32.88
N VAL A 47 4.42 14.34 34.06
CA VAL A 47 3.37 13.75 34.88
C VAL A 47 2.29 14.79 35.12
N GLY A 48 1.07 14.52 34.58
CA GLY A 48 -0.05 15.45 34.69
C GLY A 48 -1.38 14.81 35.15
N ARG A 49 -1.45 13.47 35.25
CA ARG A 49 -2.67 12.81 35.73
C ARG A 49 -2.76 12.92 37.26
N GLU A 50 -3.96 13.14 37.79
CA GLU A 50 -4.20 13.29 39.24
C GLU A 50 -3.57 12.17 40.08
N LYS A 51 -3.81 10.90 39.72
CA LYS A 51 -3.23 9.73 40.39
C LYS A 51 -1.70 9.71 40.33
N SER A 52 -1.13 10.08 39.19
CA SER A 52 0.32 10.12 39.00
C SER A 52 0.96 11.30 39.75
N VAL A 53 0.28 12.44 39.84
CA VAL A 53 0.72 13.58 40.68
C VAL A 53 0.69 13.22 42.14
N ALA A 54 -0.38 12.57 42.63
CA ALA A 54 -0.48 12.09 44.00
C ALA A 54 0.65 11.09 44.35
N LEU A 55 1.03 10.20 43.42
CA LEU A 55 2.15 9.29 43.56
C LEU A 55 3.46 10.06 43.74
N VAL A 56 3.71 11.08 42.92
CA VAL A 56 4.94 11.87 43.00
C VAL A 56 5.03 12.63 44.32
N GLU A 57 3.93 13.18 44.82
CA GLU A 57 3.86 13.87 46.12
C GLU A 57 4.11 12.95 47.29
N ASP A 58 3.62 11.71 47.24
CA ASP A 58 3.86 10.67 48.29
C ASP A 58 5.34 10.24 48.32
N VAL A 59 5.89 9.98 47.13
CA VAL A 59 7.25 9.46 46.97
C VAL A 59 8.33 10.52 47.14
N HIS A 60 8.02 11.81 46.90
CA HIS A 60 8.99 12.91 47.05
C HIS A 60 9.58 13.07 48.46
N ASN A 61 8.85 12.64 49.48
CA ASN A 61 9.26 12.73 50.88
C ASN A 61 10.16 11.57 51.35
N LEU A 62 10.43 10.58 50.50
CA LEU A 62 11.27 9.45 50.83
C LEU A 62 12.76 9.76 50.63
N SER A 63 13.63 9.20 51.49
CA SER A 63 15.09 9.40 51.38
C SER A 63 15.74 8.80 50.12
N THR A 64 15.14 7.75 49.56
CA THR A 64 15.53 7.11 48.28
C THR A 64 14.28 6.68 47.54
N PRO A 65 13.68 7.59 46.73
CA PRO A 65 12.43 7.31 46.07
C PRO A 65 12.63 6.34 44.90
N VAL A 66 12.16 5.10 45.06
CA VAL A 66 12.11 4.09 44.00
C VAL A 66 10.65 3.84 43.63
N ILE A 67 10.33 3.89 42.36
CA ILE A 67 8.99 3.65 41.82
C ILE A 67 9.05 2.59 40.71
N ALA A 68 7.94 1.95 40.44
CA ALA A 68 7.80 0.98 39.37
C ALA A 68 7.23 1.69 38.10
N ILE A 69 7.91 1.54 36.99
CA ILE A 69 7.52 2.14 35.72
C ILE A 69 7.05 1.04 34.77
N PHE A 70 5.81 1.14 34.30
CA PHE A 70 5.25 0.24 33.31
C PHE A 70 4.67 1.02 32.12
N ALA A 71 4.92 0.54 30.90
CA ALA A 71 4.32 1.11 29.70
C ALA A 71 2.86 0.69 29.58
N GLN A 72 2.01 1.59 29.10
CA GLN A 72 0.62 1.28 28.75
C GLN A 72 0.52 0.60 27.39
N ARG A 73 -0.43 -0.36 27.27
CA ARG A 73 -0.77 -0.98 25.97
C ARG A 73 -1.52 -0.01 25.08
N ASP A 74 -2.55 0.66 25.61
CA ASP A 74 -3.32 1.67 24.89
C ASP A 74 -3.05 3.05 25.49
N PRO A 75 -2.40 3.95 24.74
CA PRO A 75 -2.13 5.34 25.17
C PRO A 75 -3.40 6.16 25.43
N ALA A 76 -4.56 5.78 24.87
CA ALA A 76 -5.82 6.50 25.02
C ALA A 76 -6.49 6.26 26.39
N THR A 77 -6.14 5.20 27.11
CA THR A 77 -6.69 4.90 28.42
C THR A 77 -6.20 5.90 29.47
N ASP A 78 -7.11 6.67 30.05
CA ASP A 78 -6.76 7.71 31.05
C ASP A 78 -6.46 7.15 32.43
N ASP A 79 -7.16 6.10 32.85
CA ASP A 79 -6.99 5.44 34.16
C ASP A 79 -6.66 3.94 33.97
N PRO A 80 -5.41 3.58 33.63
CA PRO A 80 -5.03 2.22 33.32
C PRO A 80 -5.04 1.31 34.57
N GLY A 81 -5.66 0.14 34.40
CA GLY A 81 -5.61 -0.97 35.37
C GLY A 81 -4.40 -1.89 35.10
N ALA A 82 -4.35 -3.02 35.80
CA ALA A 82 -3.26 -4.01 35.66
C ALA A 82 -3.19 -4.59 34.23
N ASP A 83 -4.34 -4.87 33.63
CA ASP A 83 -4.44 -5.49 32.30
C ASP A 83 -4.05 -4.54 31.14
N ASP A 84 -4.11 -3.22 31.40
CA ASP A 84 -3.73 -2.18 30.46
C ASP A 84 -2.22 -1.93 30.43
N LEU A 85 -1.45 -2.59 31.29
CA LEU A 85 0.00 -2.44 31.38
C LEU A 85 0.72 -3.64 30.74
N TYR A 86 1.95 -3.40 30.26
CA TYR A 86 2.82 -4.49 29.88
C TYR A 86 3.33 -5.22 31.14
N PRO A 87 3.51 -6.56 31.10
CA PRO A 87 3.78 -7.37 32.31
C PRO A 87 5.18 -7.15 32.87
N VAL A 88 6.11 -6.64 32.05
CA VAL A 88 7.48 -6.33 32.47
C VAL A 88 7.75 -4.85 32.31
N GLY A 89 8.28 -4.27 33.40
CA GLY A 89 8.66 -2.85 33.47
C GLY A 89 10.03 -2.69 34.11
N CYS A 90 10.29 -1.49 34.62
CA CYS A 90 11.55 -1.12 35.23
C CYS A 90 11.33 -0.47 36.61
N ALA A 91 12.04 -0.92 37.61
CA ALA A 91 12.18 -0.16 38.85
C ALA A 91 13.07 1.06 38.58
N ALA A 92 12.62 2.24 38.95
CA ALA A 92 13.31 3.49 38.65
C ALA A 92 13.51 4.33 39.90
N ARG A 93 14.68 4.97 40.03
CA ARG A 93 14.97 5.99 41.00
C ARG A 93 14.58 7.36 40.47
N VAL A 94 13.89 8.15 41.26
CA VAL A 94 13.59 9.55 40.96
C VAL A 94 14.82 10.40 41.31
N LEU A 95 15.52 10.85 40.30
CA LEU A 95 16.70 11.73 40.46
C LEU A 95 16.30 13.17 40.74
N LYS A 96 15.24 13.64 40.10
CA LYS A 96 14.76 15.02 40.24
C LYS A 96 13.26 15.08 39.91
N ALA A 97 12.54 15.86 40.70
CA ALA A 97 11.13 16.17 40.44
C ALA A 97 10.99 17.70 40.39
N LEU A 98 10.46 18.25 39.33
CA LEU A 98 10.24 19.68 39.13
C LEU A 98 8.74 19.94 39.02
N LYS A 99 8.18 20.72 39.94
CA LYS A 99 6.78 21.13 39.93
C LYS A 99 6.62 22.34 39.01
N HIS A 100 5.68 22.26 38.08
CA HIS A 100 5.31 23.35 37.19
C HIS A 100 4.19 24.23 37.80
N SER A 101 4.05 25.44 37.32
CA SER A 101 2.99 26.38 37.73
C SER A 101 1.57 25.84 37.46
N SER A 102 1.44 24.87 36.51
CA SER A 102 0.20 24.16 36.18
C SER A 102 -0.20 23.05 37.16
N GLY A 103 0.65 22.76 38.16
CA GLY A 103 0.45 21.65 39.10
C GLY A 103 1.04 20.31 38.64
N ASN A 104 1.49 20.22 37.38
CA ASN A 104 2.13 19.02 36.81
C ASN A 104 3.57 18.89 37.28
N TYR A 105 4.15 17.70 37.14
CA TYR A 105 5.56 17.46 37.44
C TYR A 105 6.35 16.99 36.23
N SER A 106 7.60 17.44 36.10
CA SER A 106 8.60 16.81 35.22
C SER A 106 9.58 16.03 36.08
N LEU A 107 9.65 14.72 35.87
CA LEU A 107 10.52 13.79 36.58
C LEU A 107 11.73 13.45 35.71
N ILE A 108 12.91 13.37 36.36
CA ILE A 108 14.07 12.71 35.76
C ILE A 108 14.22 11.36 36.48
N LEU A 109 14.02 10.29 35.71
CA LEU A 109 14.04 8.93 36.24
C LEU A 109 15.26 8.17 35.74
N GLN A 110 15.88 7.39 36.62
CA GLN A 110 16.94 6.44 36.30
C GLN A 110 16.43 5.03 36.44
N GLY A 111 16.43 4.24 35.37
CA GLY A 111 16.10 2.83 35.43
C GLY A 111 17.14 2.03 36.20
N LEU A 112 16.70 1.19 37.11
CA LEU A 112 17.56 0.39 37.96
C LEU A 112 17.63 -1.07 37.51
N THR A 113 16.50 -1.76 37.51
CA THR A 113 16.39 -3.18 37.15
C THR A 113 15.03 -3.52 36.58
N ARG A 114 14.95 -4.63 35.85
CA ARG A 114 13.68 -5.18 35.37
C ARG A 114 12.83 -5.70 36.51
N ILE A 115 11.55 -5.46 36.44
CA ILE A 115 10.56 -5.97 37.39
C ILE A 115 9.36 -6.53 36.61
N ARG A 116 8.74 -7.56 37.17
CA ARG A 116 7.48 -8.11 36.69
C ARG A 116 6.35 -7.66 37.62
N LEU A 117 5.23 -7.32 37.01
CA LEU A 117 3.99 -7.01 37.71
C LEU A 117 3.33 -8.32 38.13
N ASP A 118 3.22 -8.58 39.44
CA ASP A 118 2.59 -9.81 39.94
C ASP A 118 1.12 -9.58 40.31
N SER A 119 0.82 -8.55 41.08
CA SER A 119 -0.55 -8.20 41.48
C SER A 119 -0.66 -6.73 41.90
N VAL A 120 -1.77 -6.10 41.58
CA VAL A 120 -2.08 -4.74 42.09
C VAL A 120 -2.63 -4.85 43.48
N THR A 121 -2.06 -4.12 44.44
CA THR A 121 -2.44 -4.10 45.86
C THR A 121 -3.31 -2.90 46.21
N GLN A 122 -3.16 -1.80 45.45
CA GLN A 122 -3.91 -0.56 45.67
C GLN A 122 -4.19 0.13 44.33
N THR A 123 -5.38 0.71 44.16
CA THR A 123 -5.77 1.47 42.96
C THR A 123 -6.03 2.96 43.24
N SER A 124 -6.23 3.34 44.48
CA SER A 124 -6.46 4.72 44.93
C SER A 124 -5.71 5.02 46.23
N PRO A 125 -5.09 6.23 46.41
CA PRO A 125 -5.11 7.37 45.52
C PRO A 125 -4.23 7.21 44.28
N PHE A 126 -3.30 6.26 44.22
CA PHE A 126 -2.47 5.89 43.08
C PHE A 126 -2.26 4.36 43.09
N LEU A 127 -1.78 3.84 41.97
CA LEU A 127 -1.49 2.42 41.80
C LEU A 127 -0.28 1.99 42.64
N ARG A 128 -0.46 0.90 43.43
CA ARG A 128 0.62 0.13 44.05
C ARG A 128 0.52 -1.32 43.62
N ALA A 129 1.64 -1.97 43.44
CA ALA A 129 1.67 -3.36 43.04
C ALA A 129 2.81 -4.12 43.69
N LYS A 130 2.58 -5.40 43.91
CA LYS A 130 3.65 -6.36 44.18
C LYS A 130 4.39 -6.62 42.88
N VAL A 131 5.71 -6.56 42.97
CA VAL A 131 6.62 -6.71 41.82
C VAL A 131 7.73 -7.69 42.21
N THR A 132 8.07 -8.54 41.26
CA THR A 132 9.21 -9.46 41.40
C THR A 132 10.36 -8.97 40.52
N ARG A 133 11.56 -8.93 41.08
CA ARG A 133 12.78 -8.62 40.34
C ARG A 133 13.03 -9.69 39.27
N VAL A 134 13.27 -9.29 38.05
CA VAL A 134 13.66 -10.19 36.96
C VAL A 134 15.18 -10.18 36.85
N GLU A 135 15.82 -11.24 37.33
CA GLU A 135 17.25 -11.40 37.24
C GLU A 135 17.67 -11.65 35.78
N THR A 136 18.67 -10.92 35.32
CA THR A 136 19.27 -11.14 34.01
C THR A 136 20.45 -12.09 34.23
N PRO A 137 20.47 -13.28 33.61
CA PRO A 137 21.60 -14.21 33.78
C PRO A 137 22.90 -13.57 33.33
N ALA A 138 23.94 -13.65 34.12
CA ALA A 138 25.28 -13.25 33.73
C ALA A 138 25.72 -14.17 32.58
N THR A 139 26.00 -13.59 31.39
CA THR A 139 26.37 -14.35 30.21
C THR A 139 27.86 -14.09 29.92
N GLU A 140 28.73 -14.95 30.43
CA GLU A 140 30.12 -15.04 29.98
C GLU A 140 30.20 -16.01 28.79
N ASP A 141 29.79 -15.56 27.62
CA ASP A 141 29.74 -16.39 26.41
C ASP A 141 30.30 -15.61 25.23
N VAL A 142 31.25 -16.24 24.55
CA VAL A 142 31.92 -15.68 23.34
C VAL A 142 30.92 -15.22 22.26
N GLU A 143 29.78 -15.92 22.14
CA GLU A 143 28.73 -15.51 21.20
C GLU A 143 28.05 -14.21 21.61
N ALA A 144 27.79 -14.02 22.91
CA ALA A 144 27.21 -12.78 23.41
C ALA A 144 28.17 -11.59 23.22
N GLU A 145 29.47 -11.80 23.41
CA GLU A 145 30.48 -10.77 23.14
C GLU A 145 30.56 -10.41 21.67
N ALA A 146 30.54 -11.40 20.76
CA ALA A 146 30.54 -11.17 19.33
C ALA A 146 29.29 -10.39 18.87
N LEU A 147 28.14 -10.74 19.39
CA LEU A 147 26.88 -10.00 19.13
C LEU A 147 26.95 -8.57 19.68
N ALA A 148 27.53 -8.36 20.88
CA ALA A 148 27.72 -7.04 21.45
C ALA A 148 28.70 -6.18 20.65
N MET A 149 29.77 -6.78 20.10
CA MET A 149 30.67 -6.08 19.16
C MET A 149 29.91 -5.62 17.92
N SER A 150 29.15 -6.51 17.28
CA SER A 150 28.32 -6.16 16.12
C SER A 150 27.31 -5.06 16.44
N LEU A 151 26.66 -5.12 17.61
CA LEU A 151 25.73 -4.10 18.07
C LEU A 151 26.43 -2.74 18.24
N ARG A 152 27.63 -2.74 18.80
CA ARG A 152 28.46 -1.55 19.00
C ARG A 152 28.82 -0.89 17.68
N ASP A 153 29.22 -1.69 16.69
CA ASP A 153 29.62 -1.19 15.36
C ASP A 153 28.43 -0.58 14.61
N VAL A 154 27.28 -1.24 14.63
CA VAL A 154 26.05 -0.71 14.00
C VAL A 154 25.57 0.54 14.71
N ALA A 155 25.63 0.59 16.05
CA ALA A 155 25.24 1.76 16.84
C ALA A 155 26.14 2.98 16.52
N LYS A 156 27.45 2.78 16.36
CA LYS A 156 28.37 3.84 15.94
C LYS A 156 28.03 4.38 14.53
N GLN A 157 27.68 3.49 13.59
CA GLN A 157 27.26 3.91 12.25
C GLN A 157 25.97 4.76 12.29
N VAL A 158 25.00 4.38 13.13
CA VAL A 158 23.76 5.16 13.33
C VAL A 158 24.07 6.53 13.91
N ILE A 159 24.94 6.60 14.95
CA ILE A 159 25.34 7.88 15.56
C ILE A 159 26.02 8.79 14.55
N GLN A 160 26.89 8.25 13.68
CA GLN A 160 27.56 9.04 12.65
C GLN A 160 26.59 9.68 11.64
N LEU A 161 25.47 9.02 11.39
CA LEU A 161 24.43 9.49 10.46
C LEU A 161 23.37 10.40 11.11
N MET A 162 23.43 10.58 12.44
CA MET A 162 22.51 11.44 13.20
C MET A 162 23.25 12.70 13.72
N PRO A 163 23.22 13.82 12.99
CA PRO A 163 23.95 15.03 13.37
C PRO A 163 23.43 15.70 14.64
N GLU A 164 22.26 15.30 15.11
CA GLU A 164 21.63 15.82 16.34
C GLU A 164 22.23 15.21 17.61
N LEU A 165 22.94 14.09 17.51
CA LEU A 165 23.55 13.42 18.65
C LEU A 165 24.94 13.99 18.95
N PRO A 166 25.29 14.18 20.24
CA PRO A 166 26.64 14.62 20.62
C PRO A 166 27.70 13.60 20.17
N ARG A 167 28.86 14.08 19.73
CA ARG A 167 29.98 13.22 19.32
C ARG A 167 30.49 12.30 20.43
N GLU A 168 30.25 12.67 21.66
CA GLU A 168 30.57 11.91 22.87
C GLU A 168 29.70 10.66 23.06
N ALA A 169 28.54 10.55 22.37
CA ALA A 169 27.67 9.39 22.44
C ALA A 169 28.38 8.08 21.99
N GLY A 170 29.31 8.18 21.03
CA GLY A 170 30.14 7.05 20.61
C GLY A 170 31.04 6.52 21.73
N SER A 171 31.64 7.43 22.50
CA SER A 171 32.52 7.06 23.62
C SER A 171 31.76 6.39 24.77
N LEU A 172 30.51 6.76 24.97
CA LEU A 172 29.62 6.14 25.95
C LEU A 172 29.33 4.67 25.61
N ILE A 173 29.08 4.36 24.34
CA ILE A 173 28.90 2.97 23.87
C ILE A 173 30.16 2.15 24.09
N ASP A 174 31.36 2.72 23.91
CA ASP A 174 32.63 2.04 24.14
C ASP A 174 32.93 1.77 25.62
N SER A 175 32.41 2.60 26.52
CA SER A 175 32.64 2.45 27.95
C SER A 175 31.85 1.29 28.60
N ILE A 176 30.76 0.82 27.94
CA ILE A 176 29.92 -0.25 28.47
C ILE A 176 30.48 -1.60 28.08
N GLN A 177 30.95 -2.36 29.08
CA GLN A 177 31.53 -3.69 28.89
C GLN A 177 30.48 -4.80 28.88
N ALA A 178 29.44 -4.70 29.73
CA ALA A 178 28.42 -5.73 29.86
C ALA A 178 27.49 -5.77 28.62
N PRO A 179 27.39 -6.92 27.89
CA PRO A 179 26.56 -7.05 26.68
C PRO A 179 25.09 -6.70 26.90
N GLY A 180 24.52 -7.09 28.08
CA GLY A 180 23.12 -6.81 28.42
C GLY A 180 22.86 -5.32 28.64
N ALA A 181 23.77 -4.61 29.29
CA ALA A 181 23.67 -3.16 29.55
C ALA A 181 23.80 -2.37 28.25
N LEU A 182 24.68 -2.82 27.33
CA LEU A 182 24.80 -2.24 26.01
C LEU A 182 23.49 -2.36 25.20
N ALA A 183 22.88 -3.54 25.23
CA ALA A 183 21.60 -3.78 24.55
C ALA A 183 20.50 -2.88 25.11
N ASP A 184 20.46 -2.68 26.42
CA ASP A 184 19.48 -1.84 27.09
C ASP A 184 19.66 -0.35 26.80
N LEU A 185 20.91 0.12 26.78
CA LEU A 185 21.20 1.51 26.36
C LEU A 185 20.82 1.79 24.93
N VAL A 186 21.14 0.87 24.01
CA VAL A 186 20.76 1.03 22.60
C VAL A 186 19.25 0.96 22.44
N ALA A 187 18.56 0.00 23.11
CA ALA A 187 17.11 -0.14 23.08
C ALA A 187 16.36 1.10 23.59
N ALA A 188 16.88 1.75 24.62
CA ALA A 188 16.32 2.99 25.16
C ALA A 188 16.28 4.12 24.11
N ASN A 189 17.31 4.19 23.27
CA ASN A 189 17.50 5.25 22.27
C ASN A 189 17.05 4.87 20.84
N LEU A 190 16.50 3.66 20.63
CA LEU A 190 15.93 3.25 19.36
C LEU A 190 14.69 4.07 19.02
N ASP A 191 14.54 4.45 17.75
CA ASP A 191 13.29 4.95 17.20
C ASP A 191 12.43 3.75 16.75
N ALA A 192 11.65 3.22 17.71
CA ALA A 192 10.80 2.04 17.51
C ALA A 192 9.47 2.19 18.27
N PRO A 193 8.38 1.57 17.77
CA PRO A 193 7.10 1.53 18.45
C PRO A 193 7.19 0.99 19.88
N VAL A 194 6.26 1.42 20.75
CA VAL A 194 6.23 1.00 22.16
C VAL A 194 6.12 -0.52 22.31
N GLU A 195 5.34 -1.17 21.44
CA GLU A 195 5.17 -2.62 21.41
C GLU A 195 6.49 -3.35 21.18
N GLU A 196 7.32 -2.87 20.24
CA GLU A 196 8.64 -3.45 19.97
C GLU A 196 9.59 -3.22 21.15
N LYS A 197 9.59 -2.03 21.75
CA LYS A 197 10.37 -1.73 22.96
C LYS A 197 9.91 -2.54 24.18
N ALA A 198 8.60 -2.76 24.33
CA ALA A 198 8.06 -3.61 25.40
C ALA A 198 8.51 -5.07 25.22
N GLN A 199 8.54 -5.59 24.01
CA GLN A 199 9.10 -6.92 23.73
C GLN A 199 10.60 -7.02 24.06
N LEU A 200 11.36 -5.94 23.89
CA LEU A 200 12.78 -5.91 24.24
C LEU A 200 13.00 -5.95 25.75
N ILE A 201 12.20 -5.22 26.54
CA ILE A 201 12.33 -5.25 28.01
C ILE A 201 11.85 -6.58 28.60
N GLU A 202 10.88 -7.25 27.98
CA GLU A 202 10.41 -8.59 28.33
C GLU A 202 11.43 -9.69 28.03
N THR A 203 12.32 -9.48 27.06
CA THR A 203 13.32 -10.46 26.66
C THR A 203 14.44 -10.52 27.70
N VAL A 204 14.41 -11.53 28.57
CA VAL A 204 15.37 -11.70 29.68
C VAL A 204 16.71 -12.23 29.16
N GLU A 205 16.69 -13.15 28.19
CA GLU A 205 17.90 -13.72 27.61
C GLU A 205 18.70 -12.66 26.84
N VAL A 206 19.95 -12.46 27.28
CA VAL A 206 20.81 -11.38 26.73
C VAL A 206 21.08 -11.55 25.24
N LYS A 207 21.40 -12.76 24.77
CA LYS A 207 21.69 -13.03 23.35
C LYS A 207 20.49 -12.72 22.46
N GLU A 208 19.32 -13.20 22.85
CA GLU A 208 18.07 -12.98 22.10
C GLU A 208 17.72 -11.49 22.06
N ARG A 209 17.89 -10.79 23.19
CA ARG A 209 17.69 -9.35 23.27
C ARG A 209 18.63 -8.59 22.35
N ILE A 210 19.92 -8.91 22.35
CA ILE A 210 20.90 -8.27 21.44
C ILE A 210 20.51 -8.52 19.97
N ARG A 211 20.12 -9.75 19.60
CA ARG A 211 19.68 -10.05 18.24
C ARG A 211 18.46 -9.23 17.81
N LYS A 212 17.47 -9.06 18.71
CA LYS A 212 16.29 -8.24 18.44
C LYS A 212 16.66 -6.75 18.29
N VAL A 213 17.49 -6.22 19.20
CA VAL A 213 17.97 -4.83 19.14
C VAL A 213 18.79 -4.60 17.87
N LEU A 214 19.67 -5.53 17.50
CA LEU A 214 20.49 -5.43 16.31
C LEU A 214 19.64 -5.40 15.03
N ARG A 215 18.58 -6.21 14.96
CA ARG A 215 17.63 -6.21 13.83
C ARG A 215 16.95 -4.84 13.67
N LEU A 216 16.44 -4.27 14.74
CA LEU A 216 15.78 -2.97 14.73
C LEU A 216 16.76 -1.84 14.39
N LEU A 217 17.95 -1.89 14.97
CA LEU A 217 18.98 -0.89 14.72
C LEU A 217 19.51 -0.94 13.28
N THR A 218 19.64 -2.13 12.70
CA THR A 218 20.02 -2.31 11.29
C THR A 218 18.96 -1.71 10.36
N ARG A 219 17.68 -1.94 10.64
CA ARG A 219 16.59 -1.33 9.90
C ARG A 219 16.64 0.21 9.97
N GLN A 220 16.90 0.76 11.15
CA GLN A 220 17.08 2.21 11.32
C GLN A 220 18.28 2.74 10.54
N LEU A 221 19.39 2.00 10.54
CA LEU A 221 20.60 2.35 9.76
C LEU A 221 20.33 2.39 8.26
N GLU A 222 19.56 1.43 7.72
CA GLU A 222 19.18 1.41 6.31
C GLU A 222 18.34 2.64 5.94
N ILE A 223 17.38 3.00 6.78
CA ILE A 223 16.54 4.19 6.58
C ILE A 223 17.41 5.46 6.57
N LEU A 224 18.36 5.59 7.53
CA LEU A 224 19.24 6.74 7.61
C LEU A 224 20.20 6.82 6.40
N LYS A 225 20.76 5.70 5.95
CA LYS A 225 21.58 5.64 4.73
C LYS A 225 20.79 6.03 3.47
N MET A 226 19.55 5.63 3.38
CA MET A 226 18.66 6.03 2.28
C MET A 226 18.39 7.53 2.32
N ARG A 227 18.08 8.08 3.50
CA ARG A 227 17.88 9.53 3.71
C ARG A 227 19.13 10.34 3.37
N GLU A 228 20.30 9.87 3.72
CA GLU A 228 21.57 10.52 3.40
C GLU A 228 21.83 10.52 1.88
N ARG A 229 21.56 9.39 1.19
CA ARG A 229 21.66 9.33 -0.27
C ARG A 229 20.74 10.33 -0.95
N ILE A 230 19.48 10.41 -0.52
CA ILE A 230 18.52 11.37 -1.05
C ILE A 230 19.01 12.80 -0.80
N ASN A 231 19.47 13.10 0.41
CA ASN A 231 20.00 14.42 0.75
C ASN A 231 21.28 14.77 -0.03
N SER A 232 22.14 13.79 -0.30
CA SER A 232 23.34 14.01 -1.11
C SER A 232 23.01 14.25 -2.58
N GLN A 233 22.01 13.54 -3.12
CA GLN A 233 21.51 13.79 -4.47
C GLN A 233 20.89 15.19 -4.59
N ILE A 234 20.07 15.60 -3.62
CA ILE A 234 19.51 16.97 -3.56
C ILE A 234 20.62 18.02 -3.46
N LYS A 235 21.64 17.77 -2.62
CA LYS A 235 22.79 18.69 -2.51
C LYS A 235 23.62 18.75 -3.79
N GLU A 236 23.75 17.65 -4.51
CA GLU A 236 24.47 17.60 -5.78
C GLU A 236 23.70 18.34 -6.88
N GLU A 237 22.37 18.20 -6.94
CA GLU A 237 21.52 19.00 -7.82
C GLU A 237 21.51 20.47 -7.43
N MET A 238 21.44 20.80 -6.15
CA MET A 238 21.58 22.18 -5.66
C MET A 238 22.97 22.75 -5.96
N GLY A 239 24.03 21.94 -5.82
CA GLY A 239 25.40 22.32 -6.18
C GLY A 239 25.59 22.60 -7.67
N LYS A 240 24.91 21.85 -8.55
CA LYS A 240 24.85 22.11 -10.00
C LYS A 240 24.14 23.45 -10.28
N ASN A 241 22.99 23.67 -9.66
CA ASN A 241 22.23 24.89 -9.79
C ASN A 241 23.00 26.12 -9.24
N GLN A 242 23.71 25.95 -8.12
CA GLN A 242 24.52 27.01 -7.53
C GLN A 242 25.77 27.32 -8.37
N ARG A 243 26.38 26.31 -8.99
CA ARG A 243 27.49 26.48 -9.93
C ARG A 243 27.03 27.15 -11.23
N GLU A 244 25.86 26.78 -11.73
CA GLU A 244 25.23 27.47 -12.86
C GLU A 244 24.86 28.92 -12.53
N TYR A 245 24.39 29.19 -11.32
CA TYR A 245 24.16 30.56 -10.82
C TYR A 245 25.43 31.38 -10.72
N VAL A 246 26.53 30.80 -10.18
CA VAL A 246 27.84 31.47 -10.10
C VAL A 246 28.39 31.74 -11.47
N LEU A 247 28.28 30.77 -12.40
CA LEU A 247 28.69 30.93 -13.80
C LEU A 247 27.85 32.01 -14.51
N ARG A 248 26.57 32.11 -14.23
CA ARG A 248 25.69 33.18 -14.73
C ARG A 248 26.06 34.54 -14.14
N GLN A 249 26.41 34.61 -12.84
CA GLN A 249 26.92 35.83 -12.23
C GLN A 249 28.25 36.25 -12.82
N GLN A 250 29.19 35.32 -13.06
CA GLN A 250 30.45 35.58 -13.74
C GLN A 250 30.24 36.09 -15.15
N LEU A 251 29.31 35.49 -15.89
CA LEU A 251 28.94 35.90 -17.22
C LEU A 251 28.27 37.28 -17.23
N LYS A 252 27.50 37.62 -16.19
CA LYS A 252 26.91 38.94 -15.97
C LYS A 252 28.00 40.00 -15.67
N ALA A 253 28.94 39.71 -14.78
CA ALA A 253 30.06 40.57 -14.45
C ALA A 253 30.96 40.83 -15.69
N ILE A 254 31.18 39.79 -16.52
CA ILE A 254 31.94 39.94 -17.79
C ILE A 254 31.17 40.79 -18.81
N LYS A 255 29.83 40.66 -18.90
CA LYS A 255 29.01 41.52 -19.72
C LYS A 255 28.96 42.95 -19.28
N GLU A 256 28.91 43.21 -17.94
CA GLU A 256 29.03 44.56 -17.36
C GLU A 256 30.40 45.19 -17.63
N GLU A 257 31.49 44.43 -17.58
CA GLU A 257 32.83 44.89 -17.96
C GLU A 257 33.01 45.18 -19.47
N LEU A 258 32.24 44.45 -20.31
CA LEU A 258 32.25 44.65 -21.75
C LEU A 258 31.36 45.79 -22.25
N GLY A 259 30.64 46.49 -21.33
CA GLY A 259 29.75 47.60 -21.67
C GLY A 259 28.46 47.22 -22.36
N GLU A 260 28.03 45.94 -22.27
CA GLU A 260 26.73 45.47 -22.71
C GLU A 260 25.68 45.62 -21.59
N ASP A 261 25.50 46.86 -21.11
CA ASP A 261 24.65 47.17 -19.95
C ASP A 261 23.21 47.52 -20.37
N ASP A 262 22.51 46.50 -20.98
CA ASP A 262 21.05 46.56 -21.20
C ASP A 262 20.32 45.48 -20.40
N GLY A 263 20.96 44.79 -19.42
CA GLY A 263 20.49 43.56 -18.86
C GLY A 263 19.29 43.65 -17.93
N ASP A 264 19.21 44.60 -17.02
CA ASP A 264 18.19 44.62 -15.96
C ASP A 264 16.92 45.43 -16.33
N GLN A 265 17.08 46.52 -17.09
CA GLN A 265 15.96 47.28 -17.63
C GLN A 265 15.34 46.55 -18.85
N GLY A 266 16.15 45.97 -19.71
CA GLY A 266 15.69 45.17 -20.85
C GLY A 266 14.90 43.90 -20.43
N ASP A 267 15.25 43.30 -19.28
CA ASP A 267 14.52 42.10 -18.76
C ASP A 267 13.13 42.52 -18.20
N LEU A 268 13.03 43.66 -17.53
CA LEU A 268 11.73 44.19 -17.07
C LEU A 268 10.84 44.67 -18.21
N ASP A 269 11.43 45.32 -19.21
CA ASP A 269 10.69 45.74 -20.43
C ASP A 269 10.26 44.53 -21.24
N GLY A 270 11.09 43.50 -21.33
CA GLY A 270 10.73 42.21 -21.93
C GLY A 270 9.57 41.50 -21.21
N LEU A 271 9.51 41.59 -19.87
CA LEU A 271 8.40 41.09 -19.09
C LEU A 271 7.11 41.88 -19.32
N GLU A 272 7.20 43.20 -19.45
CA GLU A 272 6.07 44.06 -19.76
C GLU A 272 5.50 43.72 -21.13
N GLU A 273 6.36 43.51 -22.12
CA GLU A 273 5.95 43.09 -23.46
C GLU A 273 5.30 41.68 -23.43
N ARG A 274 5.82 40.73 -22.65
CA ARG A 274 5.21 39.43 -22.44
C ARG A 274 3.83 39.53 -21.78
N VAL A 275 3.67 40.38 -20.74
CA VAL A 275 2.37 40.63 -20.12
C VAL A 275 1.39 41.22 -21.11
N ALA A 276 1.82 42.19 -21.93
CA ALA A 276 0.95 42.80 -22.94
C ALA A 276 0.52 41.82 -24.06
N LYS A 277 1.39 40.89 -24.43
CA LYS A 277 1.13 39.86 -25.47
C LYS A 277 0.39 38.62 -24.96
N ALA A 278 0.33 38.37 -23.65
CA ALA A 278 -0.15 37.13 -23.06
C ALA A 278 -1.69 36.94 -23.09
N ASN A 279 -2.45 37.95 -23.55
CA ASN A 279 -3.93 37.94 -23.59
C ASN A 279 -4.56 37.38 -22.31
N LEU A 280 -4.13 37.88 -21.16
CA LEU A 280 -4.57 37.42 -19.87
C LEU A 280 -6.04 37.82 -19.61
N PRO A 281 -6.83 37.01 -18.88
CA PRO A 281 -8.12 37.42 -18.34
C PRO A 281 -7.99 38.66 -17.45
N ASN A 282 -9.05 39.45 -17.32
CA ASN A 282 -9.02 40.74 -16.61
C ASN A 282 -8.43 40.65 -15.20
N GLU A 283 -8.75 39.62 -14.44
CA GLU A 283 -8.21 39.42 -13.07
C GLU A 283 -6.71 39.10 -13.12
N ALA A 284 -6.30 38.16 -13.97
CA ALA A 284 -4.89 37.81 -14.12
C ALA A 284 -4.05 38.98 -14.63
N ASP A 285 -4.56 39.76 -15.59
CA ASP A 285 -3.92 40.94 -16.12
C ASP A 285 -3.73 42.02 -15.04
N SER A 286 -4.77 42.29 -14.23
CA SER A 286 -4.71 43.22 -13.10
C SER A 286 -3.65 42.80 -12.08
N VAL A 287 -3.61 41.54 -11.73
CA VAL A 287 -2.61 41.00 -10.78
C VAL A 287 -1.21 41.05 -11.38
N ALA A 288 -1.04 40.64 -12.65
CA ALA A 288 0.26 40.69 -13.32
C ALA A 288 0.83 42.10 -13.40
N LYS A 289 0.01 43.08 -13.80
CA LYS A 289 0.41 44.50 -13.82
C LYS A 289 0.79 45.05 -12.43
N LYS A 290 0.01 44.65 -11.40
CA LYS A 290 0.33 45.06 -10.00
C LYS A 290 1.66 44.47 -9.54
N GLN A 291 1.92 43.21 -9.84
CA GLN A 291 3.19 42.56 -9.46
C GLN A 291 4.37 43.07 -10.28
N LEU A 292 4.17 43.40 -11.56
CA LEU A 292 5.19 44.02 -12.40
C LEU A 292 5.57 45.40 -11.87
N LYS A 293 4.57 46.22 -11.47
CA LYS A 293 4.83 47.50 -10.83
C LYS A 293 5.61 47.35 -9.52
N ARG A 294 5.28 46.33 -8.72
CA ARG A 294 5.99 45.98 -7.50
C ARG A 294 7.43 45.57 -7.79
N LEU A 295 7.63 44.71 -8.79
CA LEU A 295 8.95 44.21 -9.20
C LEU A 295 9.89 45.39 -9.63
N ARG A 296 9.35 46.40 -10.32
CA ARG A 296 10.09 47.61 -10.68
C ARG A 296 10.60 48.45 -9.48
N SER A 297 9.91 48.37 -8.36
CA SER A 297 10.31 49.10 -7.14
C SER A 297 11.22 48.28 -6.21
N MET A 298 11.52 47.05 -6.53
CA MET A 298 12.33 46.14 -5.74
C MET A 298 13.80 46.16 -6.19
N GLN A 299 14.68 45.90 -5.23
CA GLN A 299 16.10 45.75 -5.54
C GLN A 299 16.32 44.36 -6.19
N VAL A 300 16.93 44.38 -7.37
CA VAL A 300 17.33 43.17 -8.08
C VAL A 300 18.27 42.33 -7.22
N GLY A 301 18.02 41.01 -7.11
CA GLY A 301 18.80 40.10 -6.26
C GLY A 301 18.25 39.92 -4.84
N SER A 302 17.20 40.61 -4.44
CA SER A 302 16.51 40.33 -3.18
C SER A 302 15.71 39.02 -3.27
N ALA A 303 15.57 38.29 -2.16
CA ALA A 303 14.76 37.06 -2.13
C ALA A 303 13.30 37.31 -2.56
N GLU A 304 12.77 38.49 -2.18
CA GLU A 304 11.41 38.89 -2.53
C GLU A 304 11.26 39.18 -4.04
N TYR A 305 12.26 39.76 -4.68
CA TYR A 305 12.31 39.95 -6.14
C TYR A 305 12.18 38.59 -6.86
N THR A 306 12.95 37.59 -6.44
CA THR A 306 12.90 36.25 -7.04
C THR A 306 11.54 35.61 -6.88
N VAL A 307 10.88 35.72 -5.74
CA VAL A 307 9.54 35.20 -5.49
C VAL A 307 8.52 35.88 -6.40
N VAL A 308 8.54 37.19 -6.51
CA VAL A 308 7.61 37.96 -7.36
C VAL A 308 7.86 37.65 -8.84
N ARG A 309 9.12 37.53 -9.24
CA ARG A 309 9.52 37.19 -10.61
C ARG A 309 9.00 35.80 -10.99
N THR A 310 9.27 34.79 -10.15
CA THR A 310 8.80 33.41 -10.35
C THR A 310 7.27 33.36 -10.44
N TYR A 311 6.58 34.11 -9.61
CA TYR A 311 5.11 34.20 -9.65
C TYR A 311 4.59 34.78 -10.95
N LEU A 312 5.22 35.85 -11.47
CA LEU A 312 4.89 36.43 -12.78
C LEU A 312 5.15 35.42 -13.92
N ASP A 313 6.28 34.72 -13.87
CA ASP A 313 6.58 33.67 -14.86
C ASP A 313 5.53 32.57 -14.86
N TRP A 314 5.03 32.15 -13.68
CA TRP A 314 3.90 31.20 -13.60
C TRP A 314 2.64 31.71 -14.27
N ILE A 315 2.26 32.98 -14.02
CA ILE A 315 1.08 33.59 -14.66
C ILE A 315 1.25 33.65 -16.18
N LEU A 316 2.45 34.03 -16.66
CA LEU A 316 2.72 34.20 -18.09
C LEU A 316 2.86 32.89 -18.87
N ASP A 317 3.33 31.85 -18.20
CA ASP A 317 3.55 30.53 -18.82
C ASP A 317 2.28 29.67 -18.83
N LEU A 318 1.24 30.04 -18.10
CA LEU A 318 -0.03 29.33 -18.10
C LEU A 318 -0.82 29.61 -19.40
N PRO A 319 -1.43 28.57 -19.99
CA PRO A 319 -2.31 28.77 -21.15
C PRO A 319 -3.66 29.37 -20.69
N TRP A 320 -3.91 30.63 -20.96
CA TRP A 320 -5.18 31.28 -20.65
C TRP A 320 -6.18 31.27 -21.81
N SER A 321 -5.72 31.23 -23.03
CA SER A 321 -6.54 31.30 -24.24
C SER A 321 -6.10 30.31 -25.32
N ASN A 322 -4.94 29.69 -25.20
CA ASN A 322 -4.40 28.78 -26.21
C ASN A 322 -5.16 27.46 -26.22
N GLN A 323 -5.92 27.18 -27.29
CA GLN A 323 -6.73 25.98 -27.44
C GLN A 323 -6.29 25.19 -28.68
N THR A 324 -6.29 23.85 -28.56
CA THR A 324 -6.18 22.98 -29.76
C THR A 324 -7.54 22.81 -30.40
N ASP A 325 -7.59 22.70 -31.71
CA ASP A 325 -8.81 22.38 -32.46
C ASP A 325 -9.21 20.92 -32.18
N ASP A 326 -10.45 20.73 -31.73
CA ASP A 326 -10.97 19.41 -31.43
C ASP A 326 -11.37 18.66 -32.70
N ASN A 327 -10.72 17.55 -32.97
CA ASN A 327 -11.17 16.61 -34.00
C ASN A 327 -12.27 15.72 -33.41
N MET A 328 -13.53 16.09 -33.65
CA MET A 328 -14.70 15.32 -33.18
C MET A 328 -15.22 14.36 -34.28
N ASP A 329 -14.35 13.84 -35.14
CA ASP A 329 -14.73 12.79 -36.09
C ASP A 329 -14.80 11.43 -35.39
N ILE A 330 -16.02 10.91 -35.26
CA ILE A 330 -16.28 9.63 -34.58
C ILE A 330 -15.66 8.44 -35.33
N ALA A 331 -15.54 8.54 -36.68
CA ALA A 331 -14.89 7.50 -37.46
C ALA A 331 -13.39 7.45 -37.15
N GLU A 332 -12.76 8.62 -37.05
CA GLU A 332 -11.34 8.73 -36.66
C GLU A 332 -11.09 8.25 -35.22
N VAL A 333 -11.98 8.58 -34.28
CA VAL A 333 -11.90 8.07 -32.90
C VAL A 333 -11.90 6.53 -32.88
N ARG A 334 -12.82 5.90 -33.65
CA ARG A 334 -12.86 4.43 -33.77
C ARG A 334 -11.57 3.89 -34.35
N ARG A 335 -11.11 4.46 -35.47
CA ARG A 335 -9.87 4.03 -36.13
C ARG A 335 -8.67 4.07 -35.18
N VAL A 336 -8.50 5.16 -34.44
CA VAL A 336 -7.38 5.33 -33.48
C VAL A 336 -7.48 4.33 -32.35
N LEU A 337 -8.67 4.12 -31.79
CA LEU A 337 -8.87 3.14 -30.71
C LEU A 337 -8.62 1.70 -31.18
N ASP A 338 -8.99 1.36 -32.41
CA ASP A 338 -8.77 0.04 -32.99
C ASP A 338 -7.31 -0.20 -33.37
N GLU A 339 -6.61 0.84 -33.80
CA GLU A 339 -5.18 0.80 -34.08
C GLU A 339 -4.33 0.61 -32.82
N ASP A 340 -4.68 1.31 -31.72
CA ASP A 340 -3.86 1.32 -30.48
C ASP A 340 -4.20 0.18 -29.52
N HIS A 341 -5.40 -0.39 -29.62
CA HIS A 341 -5.90 -1.36 -28.64
C HIS A 341 -6.55 -2.57 -29.31
N TYR A 342 -6.03 -3.75 -28.98
CA TYR A 342 -6.64 -4.99 -29.42
C TYR A 342 -7.84 -5.34 -28.51
N GLY A 343 -8.95 -5.80 -29.08
CA GLY A 343 -10.16 -6.16 -28.35
C GLY A 343 -10.82 -4.97 -27.66
N LEU A 344 -11.30 -5.15 -26.44
CA LEU A 344 -11.95 -4.14 -25.60
C LEU A 344 -13.20 -3.48 -26.23
N GLU A 345 -13.97 -4.22 -27.04
CA GLU A 345 -15.09 -3.70 -27.86
C GLU A 345 -16.12 -2.91 -27.03
N LYS A 346 -16.50 -3.43 -25.84
CA LYS A 346 -17.45 -2.75 -24.94
C LYS A 346 -16.89 -1.40 -24.45
N VAL A 347 -15.59 -1.37 -24.10
CA VAL A 347 -14.90 -0.16 -23.61
C VAL A 347 -14.77 0.87 -24.72
N LYS A 348 -14.30 0.47 -25.90
CA LYS A 348 -14.19 1.32 -27.10
C LYS A 348 -15.54 1.91 -27.48
N LYS A 349 -16.59 1.06 -27.54
CA LYS A 349 -17.94 1.51 -27.82
C LYS A 349 -18.40 2.59 -26.85
N ARG A 350 -18.17 2.39 -25.54
CA ARG A 350 -18.57 3.34 -24.51
C ARG A 350 -17.79 4.65 -24.59
N ILE A 351 -16.50 4.60 -24.88
CA ILE A 351 -15.68 5.80 -25.13
C ILE A 351 -16.23 6.58 -26.33
N VAL A 352 -16.55 5.89 -27.42
CA VAL A 352 -17.14 6.51 -28.61
C VAL A 352 -18.50 7.14 -28.33
N GLU A 353 -19.36 6.47 -27.57
CA GLU A 353 -20.66 7.01 -27.13
C GLU A 353 -20.48 8.28 -26.27
N TYR A 354 -19.57 8.23 -25.31
CA TYR A 354 -19.24 9.38 -24.46
C TYR A 354 -18.77 10.58 -25.28
N LEU A 355 -17.86 10.37 -26.25
CA LEU A 355 -17.36 11.43 -27.13
C LEU A 355 -18.43 11.94 -28.10
N ALA A 356 -19.32 11.07 -28.59
CA ALA A 356 -20.44 11.45 -29.44
C ALA A 356 -21.42 12.37 -28.71
N VAL A 357 -21.73 12.06 -27.44
CA VAL A 357 -22.57 12.94 -26.59
C VAL A 357 -21.91 14.30 -26.41
N ARG A 358 -20.60 14.35 -26.14
CA ARG A 358 -19.85 15.61 -26.03
C ARG A 358 -19.84 16.42 -27.33
N LYS A 359 -19.82 15.75 -28.50
CA LYS A 359 -19.94 16.40 -29.81
C LYS A 359 -21.30 17.08 -30.00
N LEU A 360 -22.38 16.39 -29.58
CA LEU A 360 -23.75 16.86 -29.77
C LEU A 360 -24.14 17.92 -28.75
N LYS A 361 -23.66 17.80 -27.52
CA LYS A 361 -23.99 18.73 -26.45
C LYS A 361 -22.99 19.88 -26.41
N LYS A 362 -23.45 21.12 -26.69
CA LYS A 362 -22.61 22.32 -26.64
C LYS A 362 -22.17 22.65 -25.18
N ASP A 363 -22.92 22.20 -24.20
CA ASP A 363 -22.56 22.32 -22.80
C ASP A 363 -21.52 21.25 -22.45
N LYS A 364 -20.34 21.71 -21.99
CA LYS A 364 -19.18 20.85 -21.67
C LYS A 364 -19.34 20.02 -20.39
N LYS A 365 -20.49 20.16 -19.71
CA LYS A 365 -20.80 19.43 -18.48
C LYS A 365 -21.15 17.97 -18.78
N GLY A 366 -20.38 17.05 -18.25
CA GLY A 366 -20.59 15.61 -18.36
C GLY A 366 -19.90 14.87 -17.22
N PRO A 367 -20.26 13.60 -16.96
CA PRO A 367 -19.56 12.79 -15.99
C PRO A 367 -18.08 12.64 -16.37
N ILE A 368 -17.25 12.35 -15.38
CA ILE A 368 -15.83 12.10 -15.58
C ILE A 368 -15.64 10.64 -15.96
N LEU A 369 -14.91 10.39 -17.03
CA LEU A 369 -14.61 9.03 -17.43
C LEU A 369 -13.60 8.39 -16.46
N CYS A 370 -13.97 7.33 -15.75
CA CYS A 370 -13.10 6.57 -14.87
C CYS A 370 -12.82 5.18 -15.43
N LEU A 371 -11.57 4.91 -15.78
CA LEU A 371 -11.11 3.63 -16.30
C LEU A 371 -10.73 2.72 -15.11
N LEU A 372 -11.57 1.74 -14.80
CA LEU A 372 -11.40 0.81 -13.68
C LEU A 372 -10.89 -0.54 -14.17
N GLY A 373 -9.92 -1.13 -13.51
CA GLY A 373 -9.47 -2.49 -13.83
C GLY A 373 -8.07 -2.81 -13.32
N PRO A 374 -7.61 -4.06 -13.46
CA PRO A 374 -6.32 -4.49 -12.96
C PRO A 374 -5.15 -3.73 -13.59
N PRO A 375 -3.97 -3.75 -12.96
CA PRO A 375 -2.80 -3.12 -13.53
C PRO A 375 -2.38 -3.78 -14.85
N GLY A 376 -1.90 -2.97 -15.79
CA GLY A 376 -1.38 -3.46 -17.08
C GLY A 376 -2.42 -3.75 -18.16
N VAL A 377 -3.69 -3.38 -17.97
CA VAL A 377 -4.75 -3.54 -19.00
C VAL A 377 -4.86 -2.36 -19.98
N GLY A 378 -3.92 -1.41 -19.95
CA GLY A 378 -3.87 -0.33 -20.91
C GLY A 378 -4.66 0.93 -20.55
N LYS A 379 -5.06 1.13 -19.27
CA LYS A 379 -5.81 2.32 -18.83
C LYS A 379 -5.14 3.64 -19.27
N THR A 380 -3.85 3.77 -19.01
CA THR A 380 -3.10 4.98 -19.36
C THR A 380 -2.94 5.13 -20.89
N SER A 381 -2.82 4.03 -21.62
CA SER A 381 -2.74 4.03 -23.06
C SER A 381 -4.06 4.48 -23.69
N LEU A 382 -5.21 4.03 -23.17
CA LEU A 382 -6.54 4.47 -23.61
C LEU A 382 -6.70 5.99 -23.48
N GLY A 383 -6.25 6.58 -22.36
CA GLY A 383 -6.27 8.04 -22.22
C GLY A 383 -5.40 8.78 -23.25
N LYS A 384 -4.23 8.23 -23.59
CA LYS A 384 -3.39 8.76 -24.66
C LYS A 384 -4.06 8.65 -26.02
N SER A 385 -4.71 7.53 -26.30
CA SER A 385 -5.41 7.31 -27.57
C SER A 385 -6.63 8.23 -27.72
N ILE A 386 -7.36 8.49 -26.63
CA ILE A 386 -8.42 9.50 -26.60
C ILE A 386 -7.85 10.88 -26.94
N ALA A 387 -6.73 11.27 -26.34
CA ALA A 387 -6.10 12.55 -26.61
C ALA A 387 -5.62 12.64 -28.07
N ARG A 388 -5.00 11.58 -28.60
CA ARG A 388 -4.56 11.49 -30.00
C ARG A 388 -5.75 11.62 -30.98
N ALA A 389 -6.83 10.90 -30.72
CA ALA A 389 -8.02 10.92 -31.54
C ALA A 389 -8.70 12.29 -31.58
N LEU A 390 -8.70 13.02 -30.48
CA LEU A 390 -9.26 14.36 -30.37
C LEU A 390 -8.31 15.47 -30.84
N GLY A 391 -7.05 15.17 -31.12
CA GLY A 391 -6.03 16.20 -31.45
C GLY A 391 -5.62 17.03 -30.22
N ARG A 392 -5.91 16.58 -29.01
CA ARG A 392 -5.63 17.28 -27.75
C ARG A 392 -4.27 16.89 -27.15
N LYS A 393 -3.68 17.79 -26.40
CA LYS A 393 -2.49 17.47 -25.61
C LYS A 393 -2.87 16.53 -24.46
N PHE A 394 -1.94 15.66 -24.07
CA PHE A 394 -2.12 14.70 -22.99
C PHE A 394 -1.25 15.06 -21.78
N VAL A 395 -1.86 15.14 -20.62
CA VAL A 395 -1.19 15.33 -19.34
C VAL A 395 -1.56 14.19 -18.40
N ARG A 396 -0.59 13.67 -17.68
CA ARG A 396 -0.82 12.65 -16.63
C ARG A 396 -0.28 13.15 -15.30
N VAL A 397 -1.12 13.03 -14.28
CA VAL A 397 -0.78 13.28 -12.88
C VAL A 397 -1.10 12.03 -12.08
N SER A 398 -0.17 11.57 -11.25
CA SER A 398 -0.40 10.43 -10.35
C SER A 398 -0.88 10.96 -9.00
N LEU A 399 -2.00 10.45 -8.55
CA LEU A 399 -2.58 10.75 -7.23
C LEU A 399 -2.27 9.68 -6.18
N GLY A 400 -1.62 8.58 -6.60
CA GLY A 400 -1.21 7.52 -5.68
C GLY A 400 -0.19 8.02 -4.66
N GLY A 401 -0.55 7.90 -3.36
CA GLY A 401 0.30 8.37 -2.26
C GLY A 401 0.19 9.86 -1.94
N VAL A 402 -0.77 10.57 -2.54
CA VAL A 402 -1.08 11.95 -2.17
C VAL A 402 -1.91 11.94 -0.89
N HIS A 403 -1.42 12.61 0.16
CA HIS A 403 -2.07 12.72 1.47
C HIS A 403 -2.38 14.17 1.84
N ASP A 404 -1.79 15.14 1.14
CA ASP A 404 -1.90 16.59 1.43
C ASP A 404 -2.69 17.28 0.31
N GLU A 405 -3.68 18.07 0.69
CA GLU A 405 -4.45 18.94 -0.20
C GLU A 405 -3.54 19.90 -1.00
N ALA A 406 -2.43 20.32 -0.42
CA ALA A 406 -1.47 21.21 -1.05
C ALA A 406 -0.82 20.60 -2.32
N ALA A 407 -0.79 19.27 -2.45
CA ALA A 407 -0.35 18.65 -3.69
C ALA A 407 -1.27 19.00 -4.87
N ILE A 408 -2.57 19.23 -4.63
CA ILE A 408 -3.58 19.54 -5.65
C ILE A 408 -3.73 21.04 -5.83
N ARG A 409 -3.86 21.80 -4.69
CA ARG A 409 -4.13 23.25 -4.67
C ARG A 409 -2.88 24.11 -4.53
N GLY A 410 -1.70 23.53 -4.33
CA GLY A 410 -0.48 24.30 -4.12
C GLY A 410 -0.32 24.83 -2.70
N HIS A 411 0.87 25.31 -2.41
CA HIS A 411 1.19 25.99 -1.14
C HIS A 411 1.08 27.49 -1.29
N ARG A 412 0.67 28.18 -0.22
CA ARG A 412 0.68 29.64 -0.21
C ARG A 412 2.09 30.16 -0.49
N ARG A 413 2.22 31.11 -1.42
CA ARG A 413 3.51 31.68 -1.88
C ARG A 413 4.35 32.36 -0.79
N THR A 414 3.79 32.56 0.42
CA THR A 414 4.54 33.11 1.57
C THR A 414 5.55 32.12 2.14
N TYR A 415 5.46 30.83 1.79
CA TYR A 415 6.42 29.83 2.22
C TYR A 415 7.60 29.75 1.26
N VAL A 416 8.81 29.63 1.80
CA VAL A 416 10.03 29.44 0.99
C VAL A 416 9.94 28.11 0.23
N GLY A 417 10.09 28.15 -1.09
CA GLY A 417 9.97 26.95 -1.94
C GLY A 417 8.54 26.57 -2.33
N ALA A 418 7.55 27.43 -2.06
CA ALA A 418 6.18 27.19 -2.49
C ALA A 418 6.07 27.03 -4.01
N LEU A 419 5.22 26.11 -4.45
CA LEU A 419 4.90 25.83 -5.84
C LEU A 419 3.38 25.70 -6.01
N PRO A 420 2.86 26.01 -7.21
CA PRO A 420 1.47 25.70 -7.56
C PRO A 420 1.18 24.21 -7.42
N GLY A 421 -0.10 23.85 -7.28
CA GLY A 421 -0.56 22.47 -7.25
C GLY A 421 -0.33 21.72 -8.56
N GLN A 422 -0.38 20.40 -8.51
CA GLN A 422 -0.13 19.52 -9.66
C GLN A 422 -1.08 19.80 -10.83
N ILE A 423 -2.28 20.30 -10.57
CA ILE A 423 -3.24 20.67 -11.61
C ILE A 423 -2.71 21.83 -12.44
N ILE A 424 -2.31 22.93 -11.80
CA ILE A 424 -1.75 24.11 -12.47
C ILE A 424 -0.42 23.78 -13.14
N GLN A 425 0.44 22.99 -12.49
CA GLN A 425 1.68 22.52 -13.11
C GLN A 425 1.40 21.70 -14.39
N GLY A 426 0.37 20.84 -14.36
CA GLY A 426 -0.07 20.06 -15.51
C GLY A 426 -0.61 20.93 -16.63
N MET A 427 -1.37 21.98 -16.32
CA MET A 427 -1.86 22.94 -17.29
C MET A 427 -0.72 23.70 -17.98
N LYS A 428 0.26 24.17 -17.21
CA LYS A 428 1.49 24.78 -17.77
C LYS A 428 2.20 23.82 -18.71
N LYS A 429 2.39 22.55 -18.31
CA LYS A 429 3.05 21.54 -19.14
C LYS A 429 2.30 21.23 -20.42
N SER A 430 0.96 21.29 -20.42
CA SER A 430 0.14 21.07 -21.61
C SER A 430 0.29 22.20 -22.62
N GLY A 431 0.44 23.43 -22.18
CA GLY A 431 0.44 24.64 -22.99
C GLY A 431 -0.89 24.95 -23.66
N THR A 432 -1.98 24.26 -23.29
CA THR A 432 -3.33 24.46 -23.86
C THR A 432 -4.39 24.39 -22.77
N ILE A 433 -5.53 25.09 -22.97
CA ILE A 433 -6.65 25.12 -22.01
C ILE A 433 -7.54 23.87 -22.06
N ASN A 434 -7.44 23.07 -23.12
CA ASN A 434 -8.31 21.91 -23.37
C ASN A 434 -7.56 20.57 -23.47
N PRO A 435 -6.57 20.27 -22.61
CA PRO A 435 -5.91 18.97 -22.66
C PRO A 435 -6.84 17.84 -22.24
N VAL A 436 -6.46 16.61 -22.57
CA VAL A 436 -6.91 15.42 -21.85
C VAL A 436 -6.02 15.27 -20.62
N PHE A 437 -6.63 15.44 -19.46
CA PHE A 437 -5.93 15.43 -18.19
C PHE A 437 -6.23 14.12 -17.44
N MET A 438 -5.26 13.25 -17.37
CA MET A 438 -5.41 11.95 -16.72
C MET A 438 -4.95 12.00 -15.28
N MET A 439 -5.85 11.66 -14.37
CA MET A 439 -5.60 11.46 -12.94
C MET A 439 -5.47 9.96 -12.67
N ASP A 440 -4.25 9.54 -12.43
CA ASP A 440 -3.91 8.12 -12.29
C ASP A 440 -3.94 7.70 -10.83
N GLU A 441 -4.47 6.51 -10.55
CA GLU A 441 -4.54 5.89 -9.23
C GLU A 441 -5.38 6.67 -8.20
N VAL A 442 -6.58 7.09 -8.57
CA VAL A 442 -7.51 7.81 -7.66
C VAL A 442 -8.00 6.95 -6.49
N ASP A 443 -7.91 5.64 -6.60
CA ASP A 443 -8.19 4.66 -5.54
C ASP A 443 -7.12 4.60 -4.46
N LYS A 444 -5.97 5.24 -4.66
CA LYS A 444 -4.84 5.26 -3.72
C LYS A 444 -4.63 6.62 -3.04
N ILE A 445 -5.64 7.47 -3.07
CA ILE A 445 -5.62 8.74 -2.36
C ILE A 445 -5.74 8.45 -0.86
N GLY A 446 -4.79 8.94 -0.08
CA GLY A 446 -4.81 8.80 1.37
C GLY A 446 -5.60 9.93 2.04
N HIS A 447 -6.08 9.65 3.25
CA HIS A 447 -6.59 10.67 4.17
C HIS A 447 -5.58 10.87 5.30
N ASP A 448 -5.21 12.11 5.60
CA ASP A 448 -4.33 12.44 6.70
C ASP A 448 -4.88 13.67 7.46
N PHE A 449 -4.39 13.92 8.65
CA PHE A 449 -4.72 15.09 9.49
C PHE A 449 -4.37 16.45 8.86
N ARG A 450 -3.68 16.46 7.72
CA ARG A 450 -3.18 17.66 7.03
C ARG A 450 -4.09 18.22 5.94
N GLY A 451 -5.24 17.65 5.73
CA GLY A 451 -6.19 18.09 4.71
C GLY A 451 -6.92 16.93 4.05
N ASP A 452 -7.92 17.27 3.21
CA ASP A 452 -8.69 16.31 2.43
C ASP A 452 -8.42 16.49 0.93
N PRO A 453 -7.47 15.72 0.35
CA PRO A 453 -7.21 15.77 -1.09
C PRO A 453 -8.46 15.48 -1.94
N SER A 454 -9.41 14.69 -1.41
CA SER A 454 -10.64 14.33 -2.12
C SER A 454 -11.58 15.54 -2.26
N ALA A 455 -11.63 16.40 -1.25
CA ALA A 455 -12.39 17.65 -1.33
C ALA A 455 -11.80 18.62 -2.36
N ALA A 456 -10.47 18.72 -2.42
CA ALA A 456 -9.78 19.52 -3.44
C ALA A 456 -10.04 18.98 -4.87
N LEU A 457 -10.04 17.65 -5.02
CA LEU A 457 -10.36 17.02 -6.31
C LEU A 457 -11.81 17.23 -6.72
N LEU A 458 -12.75 17.26 -5.78
CA LEU A 458 -14.14 17.56 -6.12
C LEU A 458 -14.27 18.94 -6.77
N GLU A 459 -13.57 19.96 -6.28
CA GLU A 459 -13.59 21.28 -6.90
C GLU A 459 -12.99 21.27 -8.32
N VAL A 460 -11.90 20.51 -8.54
CA VAL A 460 -11.29 20.36 -9.86
C VAL A 460 -12.22 19.65 -10.84
N LEU A 461 -12.91 18.63 -10.34
CA LEU A 461 -13.67 17.68 -11.18
C LEU A 461 -15.13 18.08 -11.37
N ASP A 462 -15.69 18.89 -10.46
CA ASP A 462 -17.08 19.32 -10.54
C ASP A 462 -17.25 20.37 -11.65
N PRO A 463 -18.01 20.07 -12.73
CA PRO A 463 -18.25 21.02 -13.80
C PRO A 463 -19.00 22.30 -13.37
N GLU A 464 -19.55 22.34 -12.18
CA GLU A 464 -20.20 23.53 -11.62
C GLU A 464 -19.23 24.47 -10.92
N GLN A 465 -18.08 23.95 -10.48
CA GLN A 465 -17.09 24.68 -9.67
C GLN A 465 -15.75 24.87 -10.42
N ASN A 466 -15.40 23.99 -11.35
CA ASN A 466 -14.09 23.95 -11.97
C ASN A 466 -13.76 25.14 -12.89
N ASN A 467 -14.73 25.96 -13.26
CA ASN A 467 -14.54 27.20 -14.02
C ASN A 467 -13.87 28.31 -13.17
N THR A 468 -13.84 28.17 -11.86
CA THR A 468 -13.24 29.12 -10.92
C THR A 468 -12.28 28.45 -9.94
N PHE A 469 -11.55 27.43 -10.41
CA PHE A 469 -10.60 26.70 -9.58
C PHE A 469 -9.55 27.64 -8.99
N ALA A 470 -9.40 27.63 -7.67
CA ALA A 470 -8.50 28.48 -6.93
C ALA A 470 -7.28 27.71 -6.40
N ASP A 471 -6.13 27.89 -7.05
CA ASP A 471 -4.84 27.41 -6.53
C ASP A 471 -4.30 28.39 -5.48
N HIS A 472 -3.80 27.87 -4.34
CA HIS A 472 -3.32 28.68 -3.22
C HIS A 472 -2.04 29.47 -3.53
N TYR A 473 -1.26 29.04 -4.52
CA TYR A 473 -0.06 29.77 -4.96
C TYR A 473 -0.43 30.91 -5.90
N LEU A 474 -1.31 30.63 -6.89
CA LEU A 474 -1.72 31.62 -7.86
C LEU A 474 -2.65 32.67 -7.26
N GLU A 475 -3.59 32.27 -6.42
CA GLU A 475 -4.66 33.11 -5.86
C GLU A 475 -5.47 33.87 -6.96
N ILE A 476 -5.49 33.31 -8.16
CA ILE A 476 -6.25 33.78 -9.32
C ILE A 476 -7.12 32.63 -9.78
N PRO A 477 -8.44 32.83 -10.01
CA PRO A 477 -9.29 31.80 -10.55
C PRO A 477 -8.80 31.32 -11.90
N TYR A 478 -8.72 30.00 -12.08
CA TYR A 478 -8.33 29.36 -13.33
C TYR A 478 -9.46 28.50 -13.87
N ASP A 479 -9.84 28.72 -15.13
CA ASP A 479 -10.95 27.99 -15.78
C ASP A 479 -10.48 26.61 -16.29
N LEU A 480 -10.94 25.55 -15.63
CA LEU A 480 -10.71 24.15 -16.02
C LEU A 480 -11.87 23.54 -16.82
N SER A 481 -12.91 24.29 -17.19
CA SER A 481 -14.11 23.77 -17.84
C SER A 481 -13.87 23.16 -19.21
N SER A 482 -12.81 23.57 -19.90
CA SER A 482 -12.40 23.05 -21.22
C SER A 482 -11.57 21.78 -21.13
N VAL A 483 -11.06 21.45 -19.95
CA VAL A 483 -10.25 20.25 -19.69
C VAL A 483 -11.11 18.99 -19.79
N MET A 484 -10.60 17.96 -20.40
CA MET A 484 -11.21 16.63 -20.37
C MET A 484 -10.52 15.79 -19.30
N PHE A 485 -11.14 15.67 -18.15
CA PHE A 485 -10.61 14.81 -17.08
C PHE A 485 -10.92 13.34 -17.35
N VAL A 486 -9.91 12.49 -17.18
CA VAL A 486 -10.02 11.03 -17.21
C VAL A 486 -9.36 10.50 -15.94
N ALA A 487 -10.07 9.71 -15.16
CA ALA A 487 -9.53 9.08 -13.98
C ALA A 487 -9.14 7.61 -14.25
N THR A 488 -8.19 7.08 -13.49
CA THR A 488 -7.93 5.64 -13.46
C THR A 488 -7.95 5.12 -12.04
N ALA A 489 -8.43 3.90 -11.86
CA ALA A 489 -8.42 3.18 -10.60
C ALA A 489 -8.18 1.69 -10.84
N ASN A 490 -7.71 0.99 -9.82
CA ASN A 490 -7.65 -0.48 -9.85
C ASN A 490 -8.89 -1.10 -9.21
N ILE A 491 -9.43 -0.46 -8.17
CA ILE A 491 -10.58 -0.91 -7.39
C ILE A 491 -11.51 0.28 -7.16
N ALA A 492 -12.83 0.05 -7.20
CA ALA A 492 -13.82 1.12 -7.03
C ALA A 492 -14.07 1.50 -5.56
N ASP A 493 -14.00 0.54 -4.64
CA ASP A 493 -14.40 0.72 -3.23
C ASP A 493 -13.60 1.77 -2.46
N PRO A 494 -12.26 1.91 -2.65
CA PRO A 494 -11.51 2.95 -1.98
C PRO A 494 -11.79 4.37 -2.50
N ILE A 495 -12.43 4.51 -3.66
CA ILE A 495 -12.75 5.84 -4.20
C ILE A 495 -13.83 6.48 -3.32
N PRO A 496 -13.59 7.69 -2.78
CA PRO A 496 -14.57 8.39 -1.95
C PRO A 496 -15.94 8.52 -2.66
N PRO A 497 -17.06 8.20 -1.98
CA PRO A 497 -18.38 8.19 -2.59
C PRO A 497 -18.74 9.48 -3.35
N PRO A 498 -18.45 10.70 -2.86
CA PRO A 498 -18.75 11.92 -3.58
C PRO A 498 -18.00 12.07 -4.92
N LEU A 499 -16.80 11.53 -5.03
CA LEU A 499 -16.04 11.48 -6.28
C LEU A 499 -16.62 10.42 -7.21
N ARG A 500 -16.95 9.25 -6.68
CA ARG A 500 -17.50 8.12 -7.42
C ARG A 500 -18.84 8.47 -8.08
N ASP A 501 -19.68 9.20 -7.39
CA ASP A 501 -21.00 9.63 -7.92
C ASP A 501 -20.90 10.57 -9.13
N ARG A 502 -19.76 11.21 -9.34
CA ARG A 502 -19.48 12.08 -10.49
C ARG A 502 -18.76 11.37 -11.63
N MET A 503 -18.40 10.10 -11.43
CA MET A 503 -17.63 9.31 -12.39
C MET A 503 -18.52 8.35 -13.18
N GLU A 504 -18.30 8.29 -14.48
CA GLU A 504 -18.76 7.20 -15.31
C GLU A 504 -17.69 6.11 -15.32
N ILE A 505 -17.96 5.04 -14.59
CA ILE A 505 -17.01 3.93 -14.42
C ILE A 505 -17.07 3.01 -15.63
N LEU A 506 -15.93 2.86 -16.33
CA LEU A 506 -15.73 1.89 -17.38
C LEU A 506 -14.80 0.79 -16.89
N GLU A 507 -15.35 -0.40 -16.68
CA GLU A 507 -14.58 -1.56 -16.28
C GLU A 507 -13.80 -2.13 -17.44
N ILE A 508 -12.49 -2.21 -17.28
CA ILE A 508 -11.55 -2.80 -18.22
C ILE A 508 -11.12 -4.16 -17.66
N PRO A 509 -11.54 -5.26 -18.29
CA PRO A 509 -11.20 -6.59 -17.80
C PRO A 509 -9.73 -6.93 -18.03
N GLY A 510 -9.29 -8.03 -17.40
CA GLY A 510 -8.07 -8.70 -17.79
C GLY A 510 -8.17 -9.33 -19.18
N TYR A 511 -7.01 -9.64 -19.76
CA TYR A 511 -6.91 -10.25 -21.09
C TYR A 511 -6.86 -11.77 -21.04
N THR A 512 -7.47 -12.40 -22.01
CA THR A 512 -7.31 -13.84 -22.30
C THR A 512 -5.91 -14.14 -22.84
N ARG A 513 -5.51 -15.43 -22.86
CA ARG A 513 -4.23 -15.87 -23.44
C ARG A 513 -4.09 -15.41 -24.90
N ARG A 514 -5.13 -15.56 -25.71
CA ARG A 514 -5.14 -15.17 -27.13
C ARG A 514 -5.04 -13.65 -27.29
N GLU A 515 -5.75 -12.88 -26.46
CA GLU A 515 -5.63 -11.41 -26.49
C GLU A 515 -4.22 -10.96 -26.11
N LYS A 516 -3.60 -11.59 -25.09
CA LYS A 516 -2.21 -11.29 -24.70
C LYS A 516 -1.22 -11.61 -25.83
N LEU A 517 -1.40 -12.74 -26.53
CA LEU A 517 -0.59 -13.10 -27.68
C LEU A 517 -0.72 -12.06 -28.80
N ALA A 518 -1.95 -11.66 -29.13
CA ALA A 518 -2.21 -10.66 -30.15
C ALA A 518 -1.61 -9.28 -29.75
N ILE A 519 -1.80 -8.85 -28.51
CA ILE A 519 -1.21 -7.61 -27.96
C ILE A 519 0.32 -7.67 -28.00
N ALA A 520 0.91 -8.78 -27.60
CA ALA A 520 2.36 -8.95 -27.62
C ALA A 520 2.91 -8.77 -29.04
N ARG A 521 2.27 -9.42 -30.03
CA ARG A 521 2.68 -9.39 -31.43
C ARG A 521 2.49 -8.02 -32.08
N GLN A 522 1.32 -7.41 -31.86
CA GLN A 522 0.97 -6.16 -32.53
C GLN A 522 1.61 -4.92 -31.88
N HIS A 523 1.79 -4.92 -30.57
CA HIS A 523 2.16 -3.72 -29.83
C HIS A 523 3.44 -3.88 -29.00
N LEU A 524 3.57 -4.96 -28.17
CA LEU A 524 4.66 -5.03 -27.19
C LEU A 524 6.01 -5.32 -27.86
N ILE A 525 6.08 -6.33 -28.73
CA ILE A 525 7.33 -6.73 -29.38
C ILE A 525 7.87 -5.62 -30.26
N PRO A 526 7.07 -5.02 -31.19
CA PRO A 526 7.55 -3.92 -32.04
C PRO A 526 8.04 -2.72 -31.22
N LYS A 527 7.27 -2.31 -30.20
CA LYS A 527 7.63 -1.22 -29.30
C LYS A 527 8.94 -1.51 -28.55
N GLN A 528 9.08 -2.72 -28.00
CA GLN A 528 10.27 -3.07 -27.23
C GLN A 528 11.51 -3.24 -28.12
N LEU A 529 11.38 -3.70 -29.36
CA LEU A 529 12.48 -3.70 -30.33
C LEU A 529 12.98 -2.28 -30.62
N GLU A 530 12.07 -1.35 -30.88
CA GLU A 530 12.39 0.06 -31.12
C GLU A 530 13.05 0.71 -29.89
N GLU A 531 12.48 0.53 -28.68
CA GLU A 531 13.01 1.08 -27.43
C GLU A 531 14.44 0.57 -27.10
N HIS A 532 14.78 -0.65 -27.55
CA HIS A 532 16.10 -1.25 -27.32
C HIS A 532 17.03 -1.17 -28.55
N GLY A 533 16.63 -0.49 -29.61
CA GLY A 533 17.46 -0.24 -30.79
C GLY A 533 17.72 -1.47 -31.65
N LEU A 534 16.91 -2.52 -31.55
CA LEU A 534 16.98 -3.69 -32.41
C LEU A 534 16.04 -3.56 -33.61
N LYS A 535 16.50 -4.07 -34.75
CA LYS A 535 15.65 -4.15 -35.95
C LYS A 535 14.87 -5.47 -35.97
N PRO A 536 13.67 -5.49 -36.61
CA PRO A 536 12.85 -6.72 -36.71
C PRO A 536 13.57 -7.90 -37.37
N GLU A 537 14.55 -7.63 -38.24
CA GLU A 537 15.35 -8.66 -38.91
C GLU A 537 16.35 -9.34 -37.99
N GLN A 538 16.73 -8.70 -36.87
CA GLN A 538 17.72 -9.20 -35.92
C GLN A 538 17.14 -10.16 -34.88
N LEU A 539 15.85 -9.99 -34.56
CA LEU A 539 15.16 -10.84 -33.58
C LEU A 539 13.71 -11.10 -34.00
N THR A 540 13.37 -12.38 -34.06
CA THR A 540 12.00 -12.86 -34.23
C THR A 540 11.61 -13.68 -32.99
N ILE A 541 10.49 -13.39 -32.38
CA ILE A 541 9.90 -14.17 -31.29
C ILE A 541 8.64 -14.81 -31.87
N THR A 542 8.57 -16.13 -31.89
CA THR A 542 7.44 -16.85 -32.48
C THR A 542 6.21 -16.81 -31.55
N ASP A 543 5.04 -17.13 -32.09
CA ASP A 543 3.80 -17.15 -31.32
C ASP A 543 3.87 -18.21 -30.21
N GLU A 544 4.50 -19.38 -30.48
CA GLU A 544 4.73 -20.42 -29.48
C GLU A 544 5.60 -19.92 -28.31
N ALA A 545 6.67 -19.20 -28.62
CA ALA A 545 7.53 -18.62 -27.59
C ALA A 545 6.78 -17.55 -26.75
N VAL A 546 5.89 -16.76 -27.36
CA VAL A 546 5.07 -15.80 -26.62
C VAL A 546 4.06 -16.53 -25.74
N GLU A 547 3.49 -17.62 -26.20
CA GLU A 547 2.60 -18.45 -25.39
C GLU A 547 3.31 -19.04 -24.16
N GLU A 548 4.55 -19.54 -24.35
CA GLU A 548 5.42 -19.98 -23.25
C GLU A 548 5.70 -18.85 -22.25
N LEU A 549 5.98 -17.63 -22.73
CA LEU A 549 6.14 -16.46 -21.86
C LEU A 549 4.89 -16.18 -21.03
N ILE A 550 3.71 -16.27 -21.65
CA ILE A 550 2.42 -16.02 -20.99
C ILE A 550 2.15 -17.09 -19.92
N GLU A 551 2.42 -18.35 -20.22
CA GLU A 551 2.06 -19.50 -19.37
C GLU A 551 3.07 -19.71 -18.22
N HIS A 552 4.35 -19.65 -18.54
CA HIS A 552 5.41 -20.10 -17.63
C HIS A 552 6.23 -19.00 -16.99
N TYR A 553 6.19 -17.77 -17.52
CA TYR A 553 6.98 -16.65 -17.01
C TYR A 553 6.16 -15.48 -16.47
N THR A 554 4.83 -15.46 -16.74
CA THR A 554 3.96 -14.38 -16.27
C THR A 554 2.67 -14.92 -15.63
N ARG A 555 2.21 -14.24 -14.56
CA ARG A 555 0.95 -14.55 -13.88
C ARG A 555 0.25 -13.26 -13.51
N GLU A 556 -0.48 -12.70 -14.48
CA GLU A 556 -1.15 -11.40 -14.34
C GLU A 556 -2.42 -11.31 -15.19
N ALA A 557 -3.34 -10.43 -14.82
CA ALA A 557 -4.53 -10.16 -15.61
C ALA A 557 -4.24 -9.28 -16.84
N GLY A 558 -3.31 -8.32 -16.73
CA GLY A 558 -2.88 -7.45 -17.81
C GLY A 558 -1.69 -7.99 -18.61
N VAL A 559 -0.89 -7.08 -19.17
CA VAL A 559 0.29 -7.39 -19.99
C VAL A 559 1.57 -6.70 -19.50
N ARG A 560 1.58 -6.14 -18.28
CA ARG A 560 2.75 -5.39 -17.78
C ARG A 560 3.95 -6.27 -17.49
N SER A 561 3.73 -7.44 -16.88
CA SER A 561 4.80 -8.41 -16.65
C SER A 561 5.25 -9.05 -17.95
N LEU A 562 4.32 -9.31 -18.88
CA LEU A 562 4.63 -9.81 -20.21
C LEU A 562 5.52 -8.83 -20.97
N GLU A 563 5.19 -7.53 -20.97
CA GLU A 563 6.02 -6.48 -21.58
C GLU A 563 7.44 -6.47 -20.99
N ARG A 564 7.56 -6.56 -19.66
CA ARG A 564 8.86 -6.59 -18.96
C ARG A 564 9.66 -7.85 -19.28
N THR A 565 8.98 -8.98 -19.43
CA THR A 565 9.63 -10.27 -19.74
C THR A 565 10.11 -10.29 -21.19
N VAL A 566 9.27 -9.82 -22.14
CA VAL A 566 9.65 -9.60 -23.53
C VAL A 566 10.85 -8.65 -23.62
N ALA A 567 10.80 -7.52 -22.92
CA ALA A 567 11.92 -6.58 -22.85
C ALA A 567 13.22 -7.23 -22.30
N SER A 568 13.12 -8.20 -21.37
CA SER A 568 14.28 -8.89 -20.85
C SER A 568 14.92 -9.81 -21.89
N VAL A 569 14.11 -10.52 -22.68
CA VAL A 569 14.62 -11.32 -23.83
C VAL A 569 15.29 -10.42 -24.86
N ILE A 570 14.63 -9.31 -25.23
CA ILE A 570 15.15 -8.34 -26.22
C ILE A 570 16.48 -7.75 -25.73
N ARG A 571 16.60 -7.36 -24.46
CA ARG A 571 17.86 -6.87 -23.87
C ARG A 571 18.97 -7.90 -23.91
N GLY A 572 18.65 -9.17 -23.63
CA GLY A 572 19.65 -10.24 -23.72
C GLY A 572 20.21 -10.42 -25.12
N VAL A 573 19.34 -10.28 -26.15
CA VAL A 573 19.79 -10.29 -27.55
C VAL A 573 20.55 -9.00 -27.90
N ALA A 574 20.12 -7.85 -27.41
CA ALA A 574 20.80 -6.58 -27.64
C ALA A 574 22.24 -6.58 -27.12
N VAL A 575 22.51 -7.24 -25.99
CA VAL A 575 23.89 -7.44 -25.48
C VAL A 575 24.73 -8.20 -26.50
N LYS A 576 24.24 -9.31 -27.04
CA LYS A 576 24.97 -10.11 -28.05
C LYS A 576 25.23 -9.34 -29.33
N VAL A 577 24.25 -8.57 -29.79
CA VAL A 577 24.42 -7.69 -30.96
C VAL A 577 25.46 -6.61 -30.70
N ALA A 578 25.49 -6.04 -29.49
CA ALA A 578 26.47 -5.03 -29.09
C ALA A 578 27.91 -5.63 -28.95
N GLU A 579 28.02 -6.90 -28.61
CA GLU A 579 29.27 -7.66 -28.58
C GLU A 579 29.77 -8.06 -30.00
N GLY A 580 28.99 -7.76 -31.04
CA GLY A 580 29.36 -7.98 -32.45
C GLY A 580 28.72 -9.23 -33.09
N ASP A 581 27.85 -9.94 -32.39
CA ASP A 581 27.11 -11.08 -32.96
C ASP A 581 25.83 -10.54 -33.69
N LEU A 582 25.96 -10.30 -34.97
CA LEU A 582 24.88 -9.79 -35.83
C LEU A 582 23.98 -10.90 -36.40
N THR A 583 24.14 -12.15 -35.98
CA THR A 583 23.37 -13.29 -36.47
C THR A 583 21.88 -13.11 -36.10
N PRO A 584 20.94 -13.15 -37.10
CA PRO A 584 19.53 -13.11 -36.81
C PRO A 584 19.12 -14.26 -35.87
N ARG A 585 18.40 -13.94 -34.83
CA ARG A 585 17.95 -14.92 -33.82
C ARG A 585 16.43 -15.10 -33.90
N THR A 586 16.02 -16.37 -33.75
CA THR A 586 14.63 -16.72 -33.62
C THR A 586 14.41 -17.47 -32.30
N ILE A 587 13.57 -16.93 -31.45
CA ILE A 587 13.17 -17.55 -30.20
C ILE A 587 11.90 -18.34 -30.47
N LYS A 588 11.93 -19.68 -30.27
CA LYS A 588 10.84 -20.59 -30.68
C LYS A 588 10.22 -21.33 -29.51
N ASN A 589 10.97 -21.66 -28.51
CA ASN A 589 10.56 -22.61 -27.46
C ASN A 589 11.11 -22.20 -26.10
N GLU A 590 10.78 -23.00 -25.08
CA GLU A 590 11.21 -22.81 -23.71
C GLU A 590 12.74 -22.81 -23.56
N GLU A 591 13.46 -23.66 -24.29
CA GLU A 591 14.92 -23.76 -24.20
C GLU A 591 15.60 -22.45 -24.61
N ASP A 592 15.10 -21.82 -25.71
CA ASP A 592 15.57 -20.53 -26.17
C ASP A 592 15.29 -19.43 -25.12
N LEU A 593 14.11 -19.48 -24.46
CA LEU A 593 13.74 -18.53 -23.42
C LEU A 593 14.56 -18.68 -22.15
N ARG A 594 14.93 -19.92 -21.79
CA ARG A 594 15.76 -20.20 -20.60
C ARG A 594 17.12 -19.53 -20.65
N GLU A 595 17.67 -19.35 -21.84
CA GLU A 595 18.94 -18.63 -22.02
C GLU A 595 18.88 -17.20 -21.47
N PHE A 596 17.73 -16.53 -21.59
CA PHE A 596 17.57 -15.12 -21.22
C PHE A 596 16.83 -14.92 -19.89
N LEU A 597 15.95 -15.84 -19.52
CA LEU A 597 15.02 -15.67 -18.39
C LEU A 597 15.29 -16.64 -17.22
N GLY A 598 16.12 -17.66 -17.46
CA GLY A 598 16.37 -18.71 -16.48
C GLY A 598 15.24 -19.74 -16.40
N ALA A 599 15.15 -20.44 -15.29
CA ALA A 599 14.18 -21.51 -15.08
C ALA A 599 12.72 -20.98 -15.12
N ILE A 600 11.81 -21.86 -15.48
CA ILE A 600 10.35 -21.64 -15.43
C ILE A 600 9.96 -21.15 -14.03
N LYS A 601 9.12 -20.13 -14.00
CA LYS A 601 8.64 -19.52 -12.76
C LYS A 601 7.31 -20.07 -12.27
N PHE A 602 6.47 -20.50 -13.20
CA PHE A 602 5.13 -20.96 -12.90
C PHE A 602 4.87 -22.30 -13.58
N THR A 603 4.48 -23.29 -12.78
CA THR A 603 3.99 -24.59 -13.23
C THR A 603 2.51 -24.72 -12.89
N SER A 604 1.79 -25.54 -13.64
CA SER A 604 0.38 -25.81 -13.33
C SER A 604 0.29 -26.80 -12.16
N GLU A 605 -0.06 -26.28 -10.97
CA GLU A 605 -0.19 -27.10 -9.76
C GLU A 605 -1.57 -27.77 -9.62
N VAL A 606 -2.49 -27.51 -10.55
CA VAL A 606 -3.90 -27.94 -10.43
C VAL A 606 -4.04 -29.46 -10.43
N ALA A 607 -3.30 -30.14 -11.29
CA ALA A 607 -3.39 -31.60 -11.43
C ALA A 607 -2.79 -32.33 -10.21
N GLU A 608 -1.70 -31.86 -9.65
CA GLU A 608 -1.01 -32.53 -8.53
C GLU A 608 -1.78 -32.41 -7.20
N ARG A 609 -2.43 -31.26 -6.97
CA ARG A 609 -3.10 -30.98 -5.68
C ARG A 609 -4.49 -31.60 -5.53
N THR A 610 -5.13 -32.03 -6.62
CA THR A 610 -6.51 -32.53 -6.59
C THR A 610 -6.61 -34.07 -6.54
N GLU A 611 -5.50 -34.76 -6.40
CA GLU A 611 -5.52 -36.23 -6.25
C GLU A 611 -5.90 -36.69 -4.83
N GLU A 612 -5.90 -35.80 -3.85
CA GLU A 612 -6.20 -36.11 -2.46
C GLU A 612 -7.64 -35.73 -2.07
N THR A 613 -8.19 -36.46 -1.09
CA THR A 613 -9.47 -36.10 -0.48
C THR A 613 -9.33 -34.86 0.41
N GLY A 614 -10.36 -34.03 0.44
CA GLY A 614 -10.34 -32.79 1.25
C GLY A 614 -9.68 -31.59 0.58
N VAL A 615 -9.31 -31.72 -0.71
CA VAL A 615 -8.75 -30.60 -1.49
C VAL A 615 -9.74 -30.17 -2.56
N ALA A 616 -10.12 -28.89 -2.56
CA ALA A 616 -11.06 -28.30 -3.52
C ALA A 616 -10.48 -27.05 -4.19
N THR A 617 -10.83 -26.87 -5.45
CA THR A 617 -10.41 -25.69 -6.23
C THR A 617 -11.50 -24.63 -6.21
N GLY A 618 -11.21 -23.49 -5.60
CA GLY A 618 -12.04 -22.30 -5.56
C GLY A 618 -11.54 -21.22 -6.50
N LEU A 619 -12.38 -20.20 -6.72
CA LEU A 619 -12.08 -19.05 -7.53
C LEU A 619 -12.21 -17.78 -6.71
N ALA A 620 -11.15 -16.96 -6.70
CA ALA A 620 -11.13 -15.67 -6.06
C ALA A 620 -10.97 -14.54 -7.08
N TRP A 621 -11.36 -13.36 -6.65
CA TRP A 621 -11.07 -12.12 -7.33
C TRP A 621 -10.19 -11.23 -6.43
N THR A 622 -9.16 -10.64 -7.02
CA THR A 622 -8.23 -9.74 -6.35
C THR A 622 -8.04 -8.46 -7.16
N SER A 623 -7.43 -7.45 -6.57
CA SER A 623 -7.10 -6.19 -7.26
C SER A 623 -6.20 -6.37 -8.51
N VAL A 624 -5.55 -7.52 -8.64
CA VAL A 624 -4.70 -7.85 -9.79
C VAL A 624 -5.38 -8.80 -10.79
N GLY A 625 -6.63 -9.18 -10.53
CA GLY A 625 -7.45 -10.04 -11.39
C GLY A 625 -7.96 -11.29 -10.69
N GLY A 626 -8.53 -12.23 -11.45
CA GLY A 626 -8.98 -13.50 -10.93
C GLY A 626 -7.83 -14.46 -10.62
N GLU A 627 -7.98 -15.26 -9.57
CA GLU A 627 -7.00 -16.22 -9.08
C GLU A 627 -7.65 -17.53 -8.65
N ILE A 628 -6.90 -18.63 -8.75
CA ILE A 628 -7.31 -19.93 -8.21
C ILE A 628 -6.93 -20.01 -6.75
N LEU A 629 -7.84 -20.52 -5.94
CA LEU A 629 -7.61 -20.83 -4.54
C LEU A 629 -7.73 -22.34 -4.33
N PHE A 630 -6.70 -22.95 -3.79
CA PHE A 630 -6.81 -24.28 -3.23
C PHE A 630 -7.28 -24.20 -1.79
N ILE A 631 -8.27 -25.01 -1.44
CA ILE A 631 -8.78 -25.16 -0.08
C ILE A 631 -8.47 -26.56 0.36
N GLU A 632 -7.60 -26.68 1.34
CA GLU A 632 -7.12 -27.93 1.89
C GLU A 632 -7.75 -28.15 3.26
N CYS A 633 -8.43 -29.27 3.44
CA CYS A 633 -9.03 -29.66 4.70
C CYS A 633 -8.36 -30.91 5.25
N THR A 634 -8.02 -30.92 6.53
CA THR A 634 -7.51 -32.10 7.20
C THR A 634 -8.25 -32.34 8.50
N ARG A 635 -8.28 -33.60 8.93
CA ARG A 635 -8.87 -34.06 10.18
C ARG A 635 -7.79 -34.60 11.09
N MET A 636 -7.78 -34.14 12.36
CA MET A 636 -6.82 -34.59 13.36
C MET A 636 -7.51 -34.93 14.67
N PHE A 637 -6.84 -35.64 15.58
CA PHE A 637 -7.38 -35.86 16.91
C PHE A 637 -7.58 -34.54 17.65
N GLY A 638 -8.73 -34.38 18.32
CA GLY A 638 -9.04 -33.11 18.96
C GLY A 638 -10.35 -33.12 19.74
N THR A 639 -10.90 -31.96 20.00
CA THR A 639 -12.06 -31.70 20.83
C THR A 639 -13.22 -31.01 20.12
N GLY A 640 -13.26 -31.08 18.80
CA GLY A 640 -14.32 -30.45 17.98
C GLY A 640 -14.02 -29.05 17.53
N LYS A 641 -12.75 -28.61 17.53
CA LYS A 641 -12.36 -27.26 17.12
C LYS A 641 -12.21 -27.17 15.61
N LEU A 642 -12.59 -26.00 15.07
CA LEU A 642 -12.26 -25.61 13.70
C LEU A 642 -11.00 -24.71 13.76
N GLN A 643 -9.94 -25.14 13.08
CA GLN A 643 -8.74 -24.34 12.89
C GLN A 643 -8.75 -23.76 11.48
N LEU A 644 -8.39 -22.48 11.36
CA LEU A 644 -8.37 -21.75 10.11
C LEU A 644 -7.01 -21.08 9.93
N THR A 645 -6.33 -21.33 8.79
CA THR A 645 -5.05 -20.71 8.47
C THR A 645 -4.99 -20.28 7.01
N GLY A 646 -4.09 -19.33 6.66
CA GLY A 646 -3.93 -18.80 5.32
C GLY A 646 -4.24 -17.31 5.20
N GLN A 647 -4.14 -16.54 6.30
CA GLN A 647 -4.46 -15.10 6.38
C GLN A 647 -5.89 -14.78 5.91
N LEU A 648 -6.85 -15.49 6.51
CA LEU A 648 -8.26 -15.32 6.19
C LEU A 648 -8.84 -14.10 6.91
N GLY A 649 -9.54 -13.24 6.17
CA GLY A 649 -10.34 -12.16 6.73
C GLY A 649 -11.60 -12.67 7.44
N GLU A 650 -12.30 -11.77 8.13
CA GLU A 650 -13.43 -12.15 8.98
C GLU A 650 -14.57 -12.77 8.18
N VAL A 651 -14.91 -12.22 7.01
CA VAL A 651 -16.00 -12.75 6.16
C VAL A 651 -15.70 -14.18 5.68
N MET A 652 -14.46 -14.46 5.33
CA MET A 652 -14.05 -15.80 4.91
C MET A 652 -14.04 -16.80 6.07
N LYS A 653 -13.70 -16.38 7.29
CA LYS A 653 -13.81 -17.19 8.51
C LYS A 653 -15.28 -17.51 8.82
N GLU A 654 -16.18 -16.54 8.73
CA GLU A 654 -17.62 -16.77 8.89
C GLU A 654 -18.15 -17.78 7.86
N SER A 655 -17.70 -17.68 6.60
CA SER A 655 -18.05 -18.62 5.55
C SER A 655 -17.61 -20.07 5.85
N ALA A 656 -16.39 -20.22 6.44
CA ALA A 656 -15.90 -21.54 6.88
C ALA A 656 -16.74 -22.11 8.04
N HIS A 657 -17.14 -21.29 9.01
CA HIS A 657 -18.03 -21.69 10.08
C HIS A 657 -19.43 -22.08 9.57
N ALA A 658 -19.96 -21.32 8.59
CA ALA A 658 -21.25 -21.64 7.97
C ALA A 658 -21.19 -22.99 7.21
N ALA A 659 -20.10 -23.24 6.48
CA ALA A 659 -19.88 -24.52 5.77
C ALA A 659 -19.84 -25.69 6.75
N LEU A 660 -19.04 -25.60 7.82
CA LEU A 660 -18.96 -26.66 8.84
C LEU A 660 -20.31 -26.88 9.56
N SER A 661 -21.02 -25.80 9.90
CA SER A 661 -22.35 -25.87 10.52
C SER A 661 -23.36 -26.60 9.64
N TYR A 662 -23.34 -26.33 8.33
CA TYR A 662 -24.22 -27.01 7.39
C TYR A 662 -23.87 -28.51 7.22
N VAL A 663 -22.57 -28.83 7.12
CA VAL A 663 -22.12 -30.24 7.09
C VAL A 663 -22.56 -30.95 8.36
N ARG A 664 -22.38 -30.35 9.51
CA ARG A 664 -22.76 -30.91 10.81
C ARG A 664 -24.26 -31.17 10.93
N THR A 665 -25.09 -30.24 10.44
CA THR A 665 -26.55 -30.38 10.45
C THR A 665 -27.04 -31.49 9.51
N ASN A 666 -26.34 -31.71 8.39
CA ASN A 666 -26.73 -32.67 7.37
C ASN A 666 -25.80 -33.90 7.32
N ALA A 667 -25.03 -34.16 8.38
CA ALA A 667 -24.01 -35.20 8.41
C ALA A 667 -24.55 -36.56 7.94
N GLU A 668 -25.66 -37.04 8.49
CA GLU A 668 -26.26 -38.34 8.16
C GLU A 668 -26.74 -38.44 6.72
N LYS A 669 -27.19 -37.33 6.14
CA LYS A 669 -27.56 -37.25 4.72
C LYS A 669 -26.40 -37.57 3.80
N TYR A 670 -25.19 -37.19 4.21
CA TYR A 670 -23.96 -37.46 3.48
C TYR A 670 -23.18 -38.66 3.99
N GLY A 671 -23.81 -39.50 4.87
CA GLY A 671 -23.16 -40.70 5.42
C GLY A 671 -22.02 -40.39 6.39
N ILE A 672 -21.98 -39.19 6.94
CA ILE A 672 -21.00 -38.75 7.92
C ILE A 672 -21.55 -39.03 9.32
N PRO A 673 -20.78 -39.64 10.23
CA PRO A 673 -21.21 -39.88 11.60
C PRO A 673 -21.55 -38.57 12.34
N LYS A 674 -22.63 -38.53 13.13
CA LYS A 674 -23.03 -37.33 13.86
C LYS A 674 -21.95 -36.82 14.85
N ASP A 675 -21.19 -37.79 15.41
CA ASP A 675 -20.14 -37.57 16.41
C ASP A 675 -18.74 -37.27 15.80
N PHE A 676 -18.68 -37.02 14.49
CA PHE A 676 -17.39 -36.87 13.78
C PHE A 676 -16.47 -35.80 14.36
N LEU A 677 -17.02 -34.82 15.14
CA LEU A 677 -16.26 -33.79 15.82
C LEU A 677 -15.96 -34.07 17.29
N GLU A 678 -16.55 -35.13 17.91
CA GLU A 678 -16.38 -35.38 19.34
C GLU A 678 -14.93 -35.69 19.73
N LYS A 679 -14.18 -36.33 18.85
CA LYS A 679 -12.78 -36.72 19.07
C LYS A 679 -11.84 -36.24 17.99
N SER A 680 -12.27 -35.25 17.18
CA SER A 680 -11.44 -34.74 16.11
C SER A 680 -11.65 -33.24 15.89
N ASP A 681 -10.57 -32.55 15.62
CA ASP A 681 -10.55 -31.20 15.10
C ASP A 681 -10.48 -31.21 13.59
N VAL A 682 -11.02 -30.18 12.97
CA VAL A 682 -10.92 -29.94 11.52
C VAL A 682 -10.07 -28.72 11.29
N HIS A 683 -9.13 -28.83 10.38
CA HIS A 683 -8.30 -27.70 9.97
C HIS A 683 -8.54 -27.39 8.49
N ILE A 684 -8.90 -26.15 8.20
CA ILE A 684 -9.00 -25.62 6.84
C ILE A 684 -7.80 -24.69 6.62
N HIS A 685 -7.02 -25.03 5.61
CA HIS A 685 -5.88 -24.23 5.18
C HIS A 685 -6.08 -23.73 3.77
N ILE A 686 -5.81 -22.43 3.54
CA ILE A 686 -5.77 -21.86 2.19
C ILE A 686 -4.34 -21.41 1.92
N PRO A 687 -3.57 -22.15 1.12
CA PRO A 687 -2.18 -21.84 0.80
C PRO A 687 -1.97 -20.45 0.22
N ALA A 688 -0.70 -20.02 0.02
CA ALA A 688 -0.28 -18.70 -0.33
C ALA A 688 -0.50 -17.66 0.79
N GLY A 689 0.03 -17.95 2.00
CA GLY A 689 -0.08 -17.12 3.22
C GLY A 689 0.54 -15.72 3.12
N GLY A 690 1.16 -15.35 1.99
CA GLY A 690 1.68 -14.00 1.76
C GLY A 690 0.64 -12.95 1.37
N MET A 691 -0.59 -13.38 1.02
CA MET A 691 -1.67 -12.47 0.61
C MET A 691 -2.91 -12.66 1.50
N PRO A 692 -3.44 -11.58 2.10
CA PRO A 692 -4.71 -11.62 2.80
C PRO A 692 -5.85 -12.02 1.85
N LYS A 693 -6.75 -12.89 2.33
CA LYS A 693 -7.90 -13.39 1.57
C LYS A 693 -9.17 -13.12 2.36
N ASP A 694 -10.14 -12.48 1.73
CA ASP A 694 -11.44 -12.24 2.34
C ASP A 694 -12.57 -12.36 1.32
N GLY A 695 -13.77 -12.62 1.80
CA GLY A 695 -14.98 -12.72 1.00
C GLY A 695 -15.76 -14.02 1.19
N PRO A 696 -17.07 -14.01 0.95
CA PRO A 696 -17.96 -15.14 1.20
C PRO A 696 -17.95 -16.17 0.06
N SER A 697 -17.39 -15.86 -1.10
CA SER A 697 -17.54 -16.65 -2.35
C SER A 697 -16.82 -18.00 -2.36
N ALA A 698 -15.99 -18.29 -1.33
CA ALA A 698 -15.34 -19.59 -1.15
C ALA A 698 -16.20 -20.60 -0.36
N GLY A 699 -17.42 -20.22 0.06
CA GLY A 699 -18.25 -21.04 0.93
C GLY A 699 -18.58 -22.41 0.40
N ILE A 700 -19.02 -22.50 -0.87
CA ILE A 700 -19.31 -23.81 -1.49
C ILE A 700 -18.04 -24.66 -1.67
N THR A 701 -16.89 -24.03 -1.87
CA THR A 701 -15.60 -24.73 -2.02
C THR A 701 -15.17 -25.33 -0.69
N MET A 702 -15.28 -24.58 0.41
CA MET A 702 -15.00 -25.06 1.77
C MET A 702 -15.96 -26.21 2.15
N PHE A 703 -17.24 -26.04 1.84
CA PHE A 703 -18.24 -27.09 2.04
C PHE A 703 -17.87 -28.38 1.31
N THR A 704 -17.53 -28.27 0.03
CA THR A 704 -17.21 -29.46 -0.80
C THR A 704 -15.92 -30.14 -0.31
N ALA A 705 -14.90 -29.35 0.06
CA ALA A 705 -13.67 -29.88 0.65
C ALA A 705 -13.92 -30.63 1.98
N LEU A 706 -14.79 -30.08 2.84
CA LEU A 706 -15.19 -30.76 4.09
C LEU A 706 -15.93 -32.05 3.85
N VAL A 707 -16.89 -32.06 2.93
CA VAL A 707 -17.63 -33.29 2.59
C VAL A 707 -16.69 -34.34 1.97
N SER A 708 -15.81 -33.92 1.06
CA SER A 708 -14.79 -34.79 0.47
C SER A 708 -13.89 -35.43 1.54
N LEU A 709 -13.37 -34.64 2.47
CA LEU A 709 -12.56 -35.12 3.58
C LEU A 709 -13.29 -36.16 4.46
N LEU A 710 -14.54 -35.82 4.84
CA LEU A 710 -15.26 -36.61 5.82
C LEU A 710 -15.87 -37.87 5.23
N THR A 711 -16.12 -37.91 3.92
CA THR A 711 -16.64 -39.06 3.20
C THR A 711 -15.57 -39.90 2.50
N GLY A 712 -14.36 -39.41 2.36
CA GLY A 712 -13.29 -40.05 1.62
C GLY A 712 -13.54 -40.10 0.10
N ILE A 713 -14.40 -39.21 -0.43
CA ILE A 713 -14.73 -39.14 -1.85
C ILE A 713 -13.94 -37.99 -2.48
N ARG A 714 -13.22 -38.29 -3.56
CA ARG A 714 -12.40 -37.29 -4.25
C ARG A 714 -13.25 -36.25 -4.98
N ILE A 715 -12.71 -35.05 -5.10
CA ILE A 715 -13.23 -34.01 -5.96
C ILE A 715 -12.58 -34.12 -7.32
N ARG A 716 -13.32 -33.88 -8.38
CA ARG A 716 -12.80 -33.91 -9.75
C ARG A 716 -11.76 -32.84 -9.95
N HIS A 717 -10.63 -33.17 -10.53
CA HIS A 717 -9.49 -32.27 -10.75
C HIS A 717 -9.77 -31.18 -11.78
N ASP A 718 -10.70 -31.38 -12.68
CA ASP A 718 -11.08 -30.47 -13.77
C ASP A 718 -12.17 -29.47 -13.37
N VAL A 719 -12.57 -29.43 -12.08
CA VAL A 719 -13.66 -28.61 -11.55
C VAL A 719 -13.12 -27.51 -10.67
N ALA A 720 -13.59 -26.29 -10.90
CA ALA A 720 -13.46 -25.19 -9.97
C ALA A 720 -14.85 -24.64 -9.62
N MET A 721 -14.95 -23.99 -8.46
CA MET A 721 -16.24 -23.53 -7.98
C MET A 721 -16.16 -22.18 -7.26
N THR A 722 -17.26 -21.45 -7.32
CA THR A 722 -17.41 -20.19 -6.58
C THR A 722 -18.88 -20.01 -6.20
N GLY A 723 -19.13 -19.59 -4.97
CA GLY A 723 -20.47 -19.39 -4.46
C GLY A 723 -20.47 -19.15 -2.95
N GLU A 724 -21.36 -18.29 -2.49
CA GLU A 724 -21.60 -18.09 -1.08
C GLU A 724 -22.57 -19.15 -0.56
N ILE A 725 -22.35 -19.62 0.65
CA ILE A 725 -23.15 -20.65 1.31
C ILE A 725 -24.16 -20.02 2.28
N SER A 726 -25.42 -20.47 2.25
CA SER A 726 -26.37 -20.18 3.30
C SER A 726 -26.56 -21.38 4.24
N LEU A 727 -26.90 -21.14 5.53
CA LEU A 727 -27.20 -22.19 6.52
C LEU A 727 -28.40 -23.09 6.12
N ARG A 728 -29.14 -22.74 5.09
CA ARG A 728 -30.25 -23.53 4.55
C ARG A 728 -29.90 -24.34 3.29
N GLY A 729 -28.60 -24.34 2.94
CA GLY A 729 -28.08 -25.10 1.79
C GLY A 729 -28.37 -24.48 0.42
N ARG A 730 -28.65 -23.17 0.38
CA ARG A 730 -28.75 -22.42 -0.88
C ARG A 730 -27.40 -21.84 -1.25
N VAL A 731 -27.14 -21.82 -2.54
CA VAL A 731 -25.97 -21.15 -3.12
C VAL A 731 -26.37 -19.73 -3.49
N LEU A 732 -25.67 -18.74 -2.93
CA LEU A 732 -25.93 -17.32 -3.10
C LEU A 732 -25.00 -16.74 -4.18
N PRO A 733 -25.42 -15.63 -4.85
CA PRO A 733 -24.68 -15.03 -5.93
C PRO A 733 -23.37 -14.40 -5.44
N ILE A 734 -22.42 -14.25 -6.38
CA ILE A 734 -21.08 -13.70 -6.13
C ILE A 734 -20.76 -12.58 -7.11
N GLY A 735 -19.75 -11.79 -6.80
CA GLY A 735 -19.18 -10.81 -7.70
C GLY A 735 -17.94 -11.32 -8.46
N GLY A 736 -17.57 -10.63 -9.54
CA GLY A 736 -16.36 -10.88 -10.31
C GLY A 736 -16.35 -12.21 -11.06
N LEU A 737 -17.50 -12.64 -11.60
CA LEU A 737 -17.60 -13.88 -12.35
C LEU A 737 -16.65 -13.93 -13.53
N LYS A 738 -16.52 -12.82 -14.26
CA LYS A 738 -15.65 -12.73 -15.43
C LYS A 738 -14.18 -13.00 -15.07
N GLU A 739 -13.65 -12.33 -14.07
CA GLU A 739 -12.26 -12.48 -13.63
C GLU A 739 -12.00 -13.90 -13.12
N LYS A 740 -12.95 -14.45 -12.37
CA LYS A 740 -12.89 -15.81 -11.83
C LYS A 740 -12.86 -16.85 -12.94
N THR A 741 -13.68 -16.68 -13.96
CA THR A 741 -13.73 -17.63 -15.10
C THR A 741 -12.50 -17.51 -15.99
N LEU A 742 -11.95 -16.30 -16.17
CA LEU A 742 -10.67 -16.10 -16.82
C LEU A 742 -9.52 -16.78 -16.08
N ALA A 743 -9.55 -16.80 -14.73
CA ALA A 743 -8.57 -17.52 -13.93
C ALA A 743 -8.71 -19.02 -14.08
N ALA A 744 -9.94 -19.55 -14.03
CA ALA A 744 -10.22 -20.96 -14.24
C ALA A 744 -9.73 -21.43 -15.62
N HIS A 745 -10.03 -20.66 -16.66
CA HIS A 745 -9.61 -20.95 -18.02
C HIS A 745 -8.08 -20.99 -18.17
N ARG A 746 -7.37 -19.98 -17.60
CA ARG A 746 -5.90 -19.94 -17.60
C ARG A 746 -5.26 -21.14 -16.91
N ALA A 747 -5.91 -21.67 -15.89
CA ALA A 747 -5.42 -22.83 -15.14
C ALA A 747 -5.79 -24.18 -15.76
N GLY A 748 -6.45 -24.20 -16.92
CA GLY A 748 -6.82 -25.42 -17.60
C GLY A 748 -8.03 -26.15 -17.00
N ILE A 749 -8.79 -25.50 -16.11
CA ILE A 749 -10.06 -26.00 -15.60
C ILE A 749 -11.02 -26.20 -16.78
N LYS A 750 -11.84 -27.26 -16.72
CA LYS A 750 -12.81 -27.54 -17.76
C LYS A 750 -14.25 -27.21 -17.35
N ARG A 751 -14.54 -27.31 -16.06
CA ARG A 751 -15.89 -27.15 -15.52
C ARG A 751 -15.89 -26.13 -14.38
N VAL A 752 -16.81 -25.16 -14.43
CA VAL A 752 -16.95 -24.13 -13.40
C VAL A 752 -18.36 -24.17 -12.81
N LEU A 753 -18.46 -24.39 -11.51
CA LEU A 753 -19.70 -24.31 -10.77
C LEU A 753 -19.96 -22.88 -10.34
N VAL A 754 -21.13 -22.37 -10.73
CA VAL A 754 -21.51 -20.97 -10.57
C VAL A 754 -22.93 -20.90 -10.00
N PRO A 755 -23.22 -19.94 -9.09
CA PRO A 755 -24.58 -19.75 -8.61
C PRO A 755 -25.55 -19.44 -9.77
N GLU A 756 -26.75 -20.04 -9.78
CA GLU A 756 -27.75 -19.86 -10.83
C GLU A 756 -28.07 -18.37 -11.08
N ARG A 757 -28.08 -17.56 -10.02
CA ARG A 757 -28.36 -16.13 -10.14
C ARG A 757 -27.30 -15.33 -10.88
N ASN A 758 -26.10 -15.86 -11.04
CA ASN A 758 -25.02 -15.25 -11.84
C ASN A 758 -25.11 -15.59 -13.34
N LYS A 759 -26.18 -16.25 -13.79
CA LYS A 759 -26.35 -16.62 -15.21
C LYS A 759 -26.35 -15.40 -16.15
N ALA A 760 -26.89 -14.28 -15.70
CA ALA A 760 -26.85 -13.04 -16.47
C ALA A 760 -25.42 -12.47 -16.63
N ASP A 761 -24.54 -12.72 -15.67
CA ASP A 761 -23.16 -12.20 -15.69
C ASP A 761 -22.29 -12.92 -16.72
N LEU A 762 -22.76 -14.06 -17.28
CA LEU A 762 -22.07 -14.75 -18.38
C LEU A 762 -21.93 -13.86 -19.63
N ASP A 763 -22.80 -12.89 -19.83
CA ASP A 763 -22.71 -11.98 -20.97
C ASP A 763 -21.46 -11.10 -20.92
N GLU A 764 -20.85 -11.00 -19.75
CA GLU A 764 -19.58 -10.29 -19.55
C GLU A 764 -18.36 -11.16 -19.84
N VAL A 765 -18.51 -12.49 -19.75
CA VAL A 765 -17.43 -13.45 -20.01
C VAL A 765 -17.14 -13.49 -21.53
N PRO A 766 -15.89 -13.41 -21.96
CA PRO A 766 -15.52 -13.53 -23.38
C PRO A 766 -16.08 -14.80 -24.02
N LYS A 767 -16.52 -14.68 -25.26
CA LYS A 767 -17.15 -15.79 -25.97
C LYS A 767 -16.25 -17.04 -26.04
N GLU A 768 -14.96 -16.85 -26.27
CA GLU A 768 -13.98 -17.95 -26.31
C GLU A 768 -13.96 -18.74 -25.01
N VAL A 769 -13.93 -18.04 -23.87
CA VAL A 769 -13.94 -18.67 -22.54
C VAL A 769 -15.26 -19.38 -22.28
N ARG A 770 -16.38 -18.82 -22.77
CA ARG A 770 -17.70 -19.46 -22.67
C ARG A 770 -17.82 -20.74 -23.50
N ASP A 771 -17.14 -20.76 -24.64
CA ASP A 771 -17.17 -21.90 -25.56
C ASP A 771 -16.22 -23.03 -25.09
N GLU A 772 -15.17 -22.71 -24.34
CA GLU A 772 -14.16 -23.66 -23.85
C GLU A 772 -14.41 -24.17 -22.43
N LEU A 773 -15.22 -23.48 -21.61
CA LEU A 773 -15.59 -23.87 -20.24
C LEU A 773 -17.02 -24.39 -20.17
N GLU A 774 -17.21 -25.50 -19.47
CA GLU A 774 -18.54 -25.98 -19.09
C GLU A 774 -19.03 -25.26 -17.84
N PHE A 775 -20.12 -24.48 -17.94
CA PHE A 775 -20.72 -23.79 -16.81
C PHE A 775 -21.85 -24.61 -16.21
N VAL A 776 -21.69 -25.02 -14.96
CA VAL A 776 -22.74 -25.75 -14.21
C VAL A 776 -23.40 -24.77 -13.24
N PHE A 777 -24.66 -24.44 -13.48
CA PHE A 777 -25.42 -23.54 -12.60
C PHE A 777 -26.02 -24.32 -11.46
N VAL A 778 -25.74 -23.87 -10.23
CA VAL A 778 -26.13 -24.51 -8.99
C VAL A 778 -26.97 -23.62 -8.12
N HIS A 779 -28.02 -24.15 -7.55
CA HIS A 779 -28.94 -23.47 -6.64
C HIS A 779 -28.82 -24.01 -5.21
N LYS A 780 -28.51 -25.29 -5.08
CA LYS A 780 -28.39 -26.00 -3.81
C LYS A 780 -27.03 -26.70 -3.69
N LEU A 781 -26.64 -26.91 -2.45
CA LEU A 781 -25.34 -27.56 -2.13
C LEU A 781 -25.28 -29.00 -2.59
N ASP A 782 -26.41 -29.72 -2.69
CA ASP A 782 -26.45 -31.09 -3.23
C ASP A 782 -26.03 -31.09 -4.71
N GLU A 783 -26.47 -30.14 -5.49
CA GLU A 783 -26.11 -29.98 -6.90
C GLU A 783 -24.61 -29.68 -7.06
N VAL A 784 -24.02 -28.93 -6.08
CA VAL A 784 -22.58 -28.72 -6.05
C VAL A 784 -21.81 -30.01 -5.85
N LEU A 785 -22.26 -30.87 -4.91
CA LEU A 785 -21.62 -32.17 -4.66
C LEU A 785 -21.75 -33.13 -5.85
N GLU A 786 -22.92 -33.15 -6.49
CA GLU A 786 -23.17 -33.98 -7.66
C GLU A 786 -22.25 -33.62 -8.83
N ALA A 787 -22.02 -32.33 -9.05
CA ALA A 787 -21.16 -31.82 -10.12
C ALA A 787 -19.67 -31.92 -9.79
N ALA A 788 -19.28 -31.76 -8.52
CA ALA A 788 -17.90 -31.66 -8.10
C ALA A 788 -17.27 -33.00 -7.68
N LEU A 789 -18.02 -33.90 -7.03
CA LEU A 789 -17.46 -35.14 -6.54
C LEU A 789 -17.45 -36.23 -7.63
N GLU A 790 -16.54 -37.20 -7.53
CA GLU A 790 -16.49 -38.34 -8.42
C GLU A 790 -17.76 -39.24 -8.29
N ARG A 791 -18.35 -39.27 -7.08
CA ARG A 791 -19.62 -39.92 -6.78
C ARG A 791 -20.33 -39.23 -5.63
N MET A 792 -21.66 -39.33 -5.58
CA MET A 792 -22.44 -38.81 -4.46
C MET A 792 -22.21 -39.63 -3.18
N PRO A 793 -22.09 -38.94 -2.00
CA PRO A 793 -22.11 -39.62 -0.72
C PRO A 793 -23.42 -40.44 -0.52
N GLN A 794 -23.31 -41.59 0.10
CA GLN A 794 -24.49 -42.40 0.40
C GLN A 794 -25.03 -42.00 1.77
N PRO A 795 -26.36 -41.74 1.89
CA PRO A 795 -26.95 -41.41 3.19
C PRO A 795 -26.79 -42.55 4.20
N SER A 796 -26.73 -42.22 5.48
CA SER A 796 -26.72 -43.21 6.57
C SER A 796 -28.06 -43.95 6.63
N GLN A 797 -28.06 -45.20 7.10
CA GLN A 797 -29.32 -45.96 7.28
C GLN A 797 -30.28 -45.20 8.24
N ALA A 798 -29.78 -44.57 9.26
CA ALA A 798 -30.55 -43.76 10.20
C ALA A 798 -31.27 -42.60 9.53
N TYR A 799 -30.63 -41.95 8.57
CA TYR A 799 -31.27 -40.87 7.77
C TYR A 799 -32.36 -41.42 6.87
N LEU A 800 -32.13 -42.58 6.20
CA LEU A 800 -33.12 -43.21 5.34
C LEU A 800 -34.38 -43.61 6.13
N ASP A 801 -34.21 -44.19 7.33
CA ASP A 801 -35.29 -44.55 8.23
C ASP A 801 -36.09 -43.32 8.74
N GLU A 802 -35.42 -42.17 8.97
CA GLU A 802 -36.08 -40.93 9.35
C GLU A 802 -36.90 -40.34 8.19
N VAL A 803 -36.35 -40.34 6.99
CA VAL A 803 -37.06 -39.88 5.78
C VAL A 803 -38.31 -40.75 5.54
N ALA A 804 -38.16 -42.06 5.61
CA ALA A 804 -39.24 -42.98 5.45
C ALA A 804 -40.38 -42.77 6.50
N LYS A 805 -40.03 -42.49 7.75
CA LYS A 805 -41.00 -42.13 8.80
C LYS A 805 -41.72 -40.81 8.52
N LYS A 806 -41.03 -39.81 7.99
CA LYS A 806 -41.65 -38.53 7.62
C LYS A 806 -42.60 -38.65 6.44
N GLU A 807 -42.26 -39.44 5.46
CA GLU A 807 -43.11 -39.71 4.30
C GLU A 807 -44.36 -40.57 4.66
N ALA A 808 -44.22 -41.48 5.62
CA ALA A 808 -45.31 -42.30 6.13
C ALA A 808 -46.27 -41.54 7.08
N SER A 809 -45.91 -40.35 7.53
CA SER A 809 -46.75 -39.51 8.39
C SER A 809 -47.77 -38.77 7.52
N PRO A 810 -49.10 -38.89 7.77
CA PRO A 810 -50.12 -38.21 6.98
C PRO A 810 -49.95 -36.70 7.09
N GLN A 811 -49.88 -36.01 5.95
CA GLN A 811 -49.93 -34.55 5.93
C GLN A 811 -51.18 -34.07 6.69
N PRO A 812 -51.03 -33.08 7.59
CA PRO A 812 -52.22 -32.48 8.20
C PRO A 812 -53.06 -31.86 7.09
N SER A 813 -54.30 -32.37 6.94
CA SER A 813 -55.28 -31.84 6.03
C SER A 813 -55.48 -30.36 6.31
N THR A 814 -55.04 -29.50 5.40
CA THR A 814 -55.43 -28.11 5.39
C THR A 814 -56.92 -28.02 5.12
N ASN A 815 -57.70 -27.78 6.16
CA ASN A 815 -59.05 -27.26 6.08
C ASN A 815 -58.97 -25.73 6.01
#